data_16da937157b22bc1e13885ed1f1c06e3
#
_entry.id   16da937157b22bc1e13885ed1f1c06e3
#
_cell.length_a   1.000
_cell.length_b   1.000
_cell.length_c   1.000
_cell.angle_alpha   90.00
_cell.angle_beta   90.00
_cell.angle_gamma   90.00
#
_symmetry.space_group_name_H-M   'P 1'
#
loop_
_entity.id
_entity.type
_entity.pdbx_description
1 polymer ?
#
loop_
_entity_poly.entity_id
_entity_poly.type
_entity_poly.pdbx_seq_one_letter_code
_entity_poly.pdbx_strand_id
1 'polypeptide(L)'
;MSKILLAGRRILKSKKFVVFGGATLIGAGLYYIDATNEDRFRRQMQNHFGITQTAHADILTELNKRPSSALPPRSELIKSLKEEEYDILVIGGGATGAGVALDSTTRGLKTALVEYDDYSSGTSSRSTKLIHGGVRYLQAAIFGLDLEQYRMVKEALFERANLLEIAPHLSYPLPIMLPVYKLWQVPYFWFGIKMYDFVSGKRVLKNSYFITKAQALERFPMLKKESLKGAIIYYDGQHNDARMNLGIVLTAIRHGAKAANHVKVEKLLKNENGKLCGARVKDMITGAEWNIRAKCVVNATGPFTDSIRMMADPDTTPICLPSAGVHIVLPGYYSPFNTGLLDPSTSDGRVIFFLPWEKMTVAGTTDASSELTFSPSPHNRDIEFILSEIRNYLGKDVSVRRGDVMSAWSGLRPLVRDPNKKDTKSLARNHIIEVSESGLVTIAGGKWTTYRHMAEETVDAAIKAHNLEPKNGCVTPGLLLDGAHNYDPLLYIHLVQDYGLEVDVAQHLANTYGDRAFVVARMCKMTGKRWPIVGHRLHEEFPYLEAEVYYAIREYACTAIDVIARRMRIAFLNTYAAHEVLEKVVQIMGKELNWSSAECRKQLEIARNFIDREMGQEARMQSVSEVALNLTKEEMQTAKDRFNQLDRDRKGHITVNDIRRHFRDHGEKIDERLLHELLNEVDLNKNGELELAEFFQLYSGLKNGQIAQNRLVRYLDELQPVSVNRSGGGI
;
A
#
# COMPACT_ATOMS: atom_id res chain seq x y z
N MET A 1 -57.65 -3.62 -8.92
CA MET A 1 -57.31 -3.01 -7.60
C MET A 1 -57.19 -4.01 -6.47
N SER A 2 -58.00 -5.05 -6.36
CA SER A 2 -57.95 -6.02 -5.22
C SER A 2 -56.70 -6.89 -5.17
N LYS A 3 -56.09 -7.29 -6.31
CA LYS A 3 -54.85 -8.11 -6.36
C LYS A 3 -53.60 -7.33 -5.96
N ILE A 4 -53.55 -6.02 -6.17
CA ILE A 4 -52.42 -5.16 -5.76
C ILE A 4 -52.46 -4.89 -4.26
N LEU A 5 -53.62 -4.75 -3.66
CA LEU A 5 -53.80 -4.60 -2.21
C LEU A 5 -53.49 -5.89 -1.44
N LEU A 6 -53.74 -7.05 -2.02
CA LEU A 6 -53.36 -8.35 -1.41
C LEU A 6 -51.83 -8.63 -1.50
N ALA A 7 -51.21 -8.23 -2.59
CA ALA A 7 -49.75 -8.29 -2.72
C ALA A 7 -49.05 -7.33 -1.74
N GLY A 8 -49.54 -6.11 -1.58
CA GLY A 8 -49.03 -5.15 -0.60
C GLY A 8 -49.15 -5.63 0.85
N ARG A 9 -50.29 -6.27 1.23
CA ARG A 9 -50.47 -6.86 2.57
C ARG A 9 -49.55 -8.10 2.83
N ARG A 10 -49.20 -8.89 1.81
CA ARG A 10 -48.25 -10.00 1.94
C ARG A 10 -46.79 -9.50 2.09
N ILE A 11 -46.45 -8.40 1.44
CA ILE A 11 -45.10 -7.77 1.57
C ILE A 11 -44.94 -7.16 2.96
N LEU A 12 -45.94 -6.52 3.52
CA LEU A 12 -45.93 -5.93 4.87
C LEU A 12 -45.89 -6.98 6.00
N LYS A 13 -46.29 -8.23 5.76
CA LYS A 13 -46.22 -9.34 6.73
C LYS A 13 -44.97 -10.22 6.58
N SER A 14 -44.07 -9.93 5.65
CA SER A 14 -42.85 -10.69 5.54
C SER A 14 -41.88 -10.31 6.68
N LYS A 15 -41.33 -11.33 7.36
CA LYS A 15 -40.31 -11.13 8.41
C LYS A 15 -39.16 -10.18 7.96
N LYS A 16 -38.91 -10.11 6.66
CA LYS A 16 -37.90 -9.23 6.05
C LYS A 16 -38.27 -7.74 6.13
N PHE A 17 -39.54 -7.37 5.97
CA PHE A 17 -39.96 -5.97 6.05
C PHE A 17 -39.98 -5.45 7.49
N VAL A 18 -40.29 -6.32 8.46
CA VAL A 18 -40.24 -6.01 9.89
C VAL A 18 -38.77 -5.83 10.31
N VAL A 19 -37.85 -6.63 9.78
CA VAL A 19 -36.41 -6.52 10.01
C VAL A 19 -35.87 -5.21 9.43
N PHE A 20 -36.27 -4.79 8.24
CA PHE A 20 -35.83 -3.53 7.63
C PHE A 20 -36.35 -2.30 8.39
N GLY A 21 -37.63 -2.29 8.76
CA GLY A 21 -38.20 -1.20 9.56
C GLY A 21 -37.58 -1.09 10.96
N GLY A 22 -37.35 -2.24 11.60
CA GLY A 22 -36.66 -2.33 12.88
C GLY A 22 -35.19 -1.82 12.81
N ALA A 23 -34.44 -2.24 11.80
CA ALA A 23 -33.04 -1.81 11.62
C ALA A 23 -32.91 -0.28 11.41
N THR A 24 -33.88 0.36 10.74
CA THR A 24 -33.87 1.82 10.57
C THR A 24 -34.12 2.55 11.88
N LEU A 25 -35.07 2.09 12.69
CA LEU A 25 -35.37 2.67 14.00
C LEU A 25 -34.20 2.46 14.99
N ILE A 26 -33.56 1.31 14.94
CA ILE A 26 -32.40 0.99 15.75
C ILE A 26 -31.20 1.87 15.35
N GLY A 27 -30.91 2.00 14.05
CA GLY A 27 -29.84 2.87 13.55
C GLY A 27 -30.06 4.33 13.93
N ALA A 28 -31.29 4.84 13.85
CA ALA A 28 -31.64 6.18 14.30
C ALA A 28 -31.54 6.33 15.83
N GLY A 29 -31.92 5.31 16.59
CA GLY A 29 -31.76 5.26 18.05
C GLY A 29 -30.29 5.28 18.47
N LEU A 30 -29.44 4.50 17.84
CA LEU A 30 -27.98 4.47 18.09
C LEU A 30 -27.35 5.84 17.77
N TYR A 31 -27.72 6.42 16.64
CA TYR A 31 -27.28 7.76 16.24
C TYR A 31 -27.68 8.83 17.28
N TYR A 32 -28.92 8.80 17.76
CA TYR A 32 -29.42 9.77 18.75
C TYR A 32 -28.71 9.64 20.10
N ILE A 33 -28.51 8.42 20.58
CA ILE A 33 -27.80 8.14 21.86
C ILE A 33 -26.34 8.59 21.76
N ASP A 34 -25.70 8.35 20.62
CA ASP A 34 -24.31 8.72 20.42
C ASP A 34 -24.13 10.25 20.26
N ALA A 35 -25.02 10.93 19.54
CA ALA A 35 -25.01 12.38 19.40
C ALA A 35 -25.16 13.10 20.75
N THR A 36 -26.02 12.60 21.63
CA THR A 36 -26.23 13.18 22.97
C THR A 36 -25.02 12.95 23.89
N ASN A 37 -24.34 11.82 23.77
CA ASN A 37 -23.11 11.52 24.53
C ASN A 37 -21.91 12.31 24.01
N GLU A 38 -21.81 12.56 22.70
CA GLU A 38 -20.75 13.38 22.10
C GLU A 38 -20.81 14.82 22.55
N ASP A 39 -21.99 15.42 22.63
CA ASP A 39 -22.17 16.77 23.16
C ASP A 39 -21.83 16.86 24.67
N ARG A 40 -22.08 15.80 25.42
CA ARG A 40 -21.72 15.70 26.82
C ARG A 40 -20.21 15.56 27.02
N PHE A 41 -19.57 14.72 26.19
CA PHE A 41 -18.12 14.51 26.18
C PHE A 41 -17.37 15.77 25.73
N ARG A 42 -17.83 16.45 24.66
CA ARG A 42 -17.27 17.73 24.20
C ARG A 42 -17.33 18.80 25.29
N ARG A 43 -18.45 18.92 26.03
CA ARG A 43 -18.58 19.85 27.16
C ARG A 43 -17.65 19.49 28.32
N GLN A 44 -17.45 18.21 28.61
CA GLN A 44 -16.50 17.75 29.61
C GLN A 44 -15.06 18.06 29.23
N MET A 45 -14.68 17.86 27.96
CA MET A 45 -13.36 18.18 27.44
C MET A 45 -13.09 19.68 27.38
N GLN A 46 -14.07 20.50 27.01
CA GLN A 46 -13.96 21.95 27.06
C GLN A 46 -13.76 22.48 28.49
N ASN A 47 -14.40 21.84 29.45
CA ASN A 47 -14.27 22.24 30.87
C ASN A 47 -12.96 21.74 31.53
N HIS A 48 -12.34 20.67 31.01
CA HIS A 48 -11.12 20.08 31.59
C HIS A 48 -9.81 20.68 31.02
N PHE A 49 -9.80 21.13 29.78
CA PHE A 49 -8.58 21.60 29.10
C PHE A 49 -8.55 23.10 28.78
N GLY A 50 -9.62 23.85 29.07
CA GLY A 50 -9.64 25.33 28.99
C GLY A 50 -9.34 25.93 27.60
N ILE A 51 -9.22 25.10 26.56
CA ILE A 51 -8.88 25.53 25.20
C ILE A 51 -10.16 25.88 24.44
N THR A 52 -10.35 27.16 24.16
CA THR A 52 -11.47 27.61 23.31
C THR A 52 -11.27 27.14 21.87
N GLN A 53 -12.37 26.90 21.13
CA GLN A 53 -12.31 26.53 19.71
C GLN A 53 -11.51 27.54 18.86
N THR A 54 -11.50 28.81 19.24
CA THR A 54 -10.70 29.89 18.64
C THR A 54 -9.21 29.65 18.83
N ALA A 55 -8.73 29.35 20.03
CA ALA A 55 -7.31 29.08 20.28
C ALA A 55 -6.80 27.86 19.49
N HIS A 56 -7.61 26.81 19.36
CA HIS A 56 -7.26 25.64 18.53
C HIS A 56 -7.14 26.01 17.04
N ALA A 57 -8.08 26.81 16.50
CA ALA A 57 -8.05 27.26 15.12
C ALA A 57 -6.85 28.16 14.83
N ASP A 58 -6.45 29.02 15.76
CA ASP A 58 -5.29 29.89 15.62
C ASP A 58 -3.98 29.08 15.59
N ILE A 59 -3.82 28.08 16.47
CA ILE A 59 -2.66 27.20 16.49
C ILE A 59 -2.59 26.41 15.20
N LEU A 60 -3.70 25.81 14.75
CA LEU A 60 -3.73 25.04 13.49
C LEU A 60 -3.40 25.93 12.28
N THR A 61 -3.88 27.17 12.26
CA THR A 61 -3.57 28.13 11.19
C THR A 61 -2.07 28.44 11.15
N GLU A 62 -1.43 28.60 12.31
CA GLU A 62 0.02 28.84 12.39
C GLU A 62 0.81 27.60 11.93
N LEU A 63 0.45 26.40 12.38
CA LEU A 63 1.10 25.16 12.03
C LEU A 63 0.93 24.81 10.54
N ASN A 64 -0.18 25.23 9.92
CA ASN A 64 -0.45 25.03 8.49
C ASN A 64 0.23 26.07 7.59
N LYS A 65 1.03 26.99 8.12
CA LYS A 65 1.87 27.82 7.27
C LYS A 65 2.92 26.95 6.59
N ARG A 66 3.10 27.18 5.26
CA ARG A 66 4.09 26.41 4.49
C ARG A 66 5.48 26.51 5.12
N PRO A 67 6.12 25.40 5.52
CA PRO A 67 7.48 25.44 6.01
C PRO A 67 8.45 25.89 4.91
N SER A 68 9.22 26.94 5.19
CA SER A 68 10.20 27.50 4.25
C SER A 68 11.55 26.78 4.28
N SER A 69 11.87 26.12 5.41
CA SER A 69 13.15 25.46 5.63
C SER A 69 13.29 24.15 4.85
N ALA A 70 14.50 23.87 4.37
CA ALA A 70 14.86 22.54 3.90
C ALA A 70 14.80 21.52 5.06
N LEU A 71 14.62 20.24 4.73
CA LEU A 71 14.77 19.16 5.71
C LEU A 71 16.23 19.14 6.22
N PRO A 72 16.46 18.95 7.54
CA PRO A 72 17.82 18.82 8.08
C PRO A 72 18.47 17.55 7.52
N PRO A 73 19.78 17.52 7.32
CA PRO A 73 20.47 16.31 6.88
C PRO A 73 20.39 15.23 7.97
N ARG A 74 20.39 13.93 7.55
CA ARG A 74 20.32 12.78 8.48
C ARG A 74 21.40 12.83 9.56
N SER A 75 22.59 13.30 9.19
CA SER A 75 23.72 13.46 10.14
C SER A 75 23.41 14.40 11.30
N GLU A 76 22.69 15.48 11.03
CA GLU A 76 22.25 16.42 12.07
C GLU A 76 21.20 15.80 12.99
N LEU A 77 20.23 15.06 12.40
CA LEU A 77 19.24 14.33 13.20
C LEU A 77 19.89 13.27 14.10
N ILE A 78 20.85 12.50 13.57
CA ILE A 78 21.62 11.53 14.36
C ILE A 78 22.44 12.22 15.46
N LYS A 79 23.03 13.39 15.18
CA LYS A 79 23.74 14.18 16.19
C LYS A 79 22.79 14.61 17.33
N SER A 80 21.63 15.17 16.99
CA SER A 80 20.61 15.54 17.98
C SER A 80 20.15 14.34 18.80
N LEU A 81 19.93 13.17 18.18
CA LEU A 81 19.54 11.93 18.88
C LEU A 81 20.62 11.44 19.87
N LYS A 82 21.90 11.81 19.69
CA LYS A 82 22.99 11.48 20.61
C LYS A 82 23.14 12.46 21.77
N GLU A 83 22.87 13.73 21.52
CA GLU A 83 23.25 14.82 22.42
C GLU A 83 22.07 15.36 23.26
N GLU A 84 20.83 15.22 22.76
CA GLU A 84 19.64 15.79 23.40
C GLU A 84 18.89 14.79 24.28
N GLU A 85 18.12 15.32 25.25
CA GLU A 85 17.14 14.56 26.03
C GLU A 85 15.72 14.87 25.51
N TYR A 86 14.88 13.84 25.50
CA TYR A 86 13.54 13.89 24.92
C TYR A 86 12.46 13.68 25.97
N ASP A 87 11.27 14.24 25.73
CA ASP A 87 10.09 13.91 26.51
C ASP A 87 9.56 12.55 26.10
N ILE A 88 9.54 12.27 24.78
CA ILE A 88 9.05 11.01 24.20
C ILE A 88 10.06 10.44 23.22
N LEU A 89 10.39 9.16 23.37
CA LEU A 89 11.07 8.33 22.36
C LEU A 89 10.06 7.35 21.75
N VAL A 90 9.80 7.47 20.46
CA VAL A 90 8.94 6.56 19.68
C VAL A 90 9.79 5.51 19.00
N ILE A 91 9.49 4.24 19.20
CA ILE A 91 10.11 3.09 18.54
C ILE A 91 9.15 2.56 17.47
N GLY A 92 9.56 2.66 16.20
CA GLY A 92 8.79 2.24 15.03
C GLY A 92 8.29 3.42 14.19
N GLY A 93 8.71 3.47 12.91
CA GLY A 93 8.38 4.51 11.93
C GLY A 93 7.23 4.14 10.97
N GLY A 94 6.34 3.22 11.38
CA GLY A 94 5.08 2.94 10.71
C GLY A 94 4.04 4.04 10.92
N ALA A 95 2.85 3.90 10.33
CA ALA A 95 1.81 4.94 10.36
C ALA A 95 1.45 5.42 11.78
N THR A 96 1.32 4.48 12.73
CA THR A 96 0.98 4.83 14.12
C THR A 96 2.14 5.55 14.81
N GLY A 97 3.37 5.06 14.70
CA GLY A 97 4.52 5.71 15.34
C GLY A 97 4.84 7.07 14.72
N ALA A 98 4.72 7.21 13.40
CA ALA A 98 4.81 8.49 12.71
C ALA A 98 3.74 9.48 13.21
N GLY A 99 2.49 8.98 13.39
CA GLY A 99 1.39 9.76 13.96
C GLY A 99 1.68 10.20 15.40
N VAL A 100 2.20 9.28 16.24
CA VAL A 100 2.60 9.61 17.64
C VAL A 100 3.70 10.68 17.65
N ALA A 101 4.70 10.56 16.77
CA ALA A 101 5.76 11.57 16.67
C ALA A 101 5.21 12.93 16.20
N LEU A 102 4.28 12.95 15.26
CA LEU A 102 3.65 14.19 14.78
C LEU A 102 2.79 14.83 15.89
N ASP A 103 1.94 14.05 16.53
CA ASP A 103 1.03 14.56 17.56
C ASP A 103 1.79 15.06 18.78
N SER A 104 2.75 14.30 19.30
CA SER A 104 3.56 14.72 20.46
C SER A 104 4.37 16.00 20.15
N THR A 105 4.97 16.09 18.97
CA THR A 105 5.75 17.28 18.58
C THR A 105 4.87 18.51 18.43
N THR A 106 3.70 18.39 17.83
CA THR A 106 2.77 19.51 17.64
C THR A 106 2.10 19.94 18.94
N ARG A 107 2.06 19.06 19.95
CA ARG A 107 1.70 19.44 21.35
C ARG A 107 2.85 20.14 22.08
N GLY A 108 4.02 20.29 21.46
CA GLY A 108 5.19 21.00 22.02
C GLY A 108 6.09 20.14 22.89
N LEU A 109 5.97 18.80 22.81
CA LEU A 109 6.87 17.85 23.50
C LEU A 109 8.12 17.61 22.63
N LYS A 110 9.28 17.53 23.24
CA LYS A 110 10.52 17.12 22.56
C LYS A 110 10.44 15.64 22.20
N THR A 111 10.41 15.34 20.90
CA THR A 111 10.12 14.00 20.40
C THR A 111 11.26 13.44 19.57
N ALA A 112 11.68 12.22 19.91
CA ALA A 112 12.57 11.37 19.10
C ALA A 112 11.78 10.22 18.47
N LEU A 113 12.13 9.83 17.23
CA LEU A 113 11.60 8.64 16.57
C LEU A 113 12.75 7.84 15.96
N VAL A 114 12.75 6.52 16.18
CA VAL A 114 13.70 5.60 15.55
C VAL A 114 12.98 4.47 14.85
N GLU A 115 13.45 4.15 13.64
CA GLU A 115 12.92 3.07 12.82
C GLU A 115 14.07 2.09 12.45
N TYR A 116 13.82 0.78 12.63
CA TYR A 116 14.82 -0.27 12.40
C TYR A 116 15.26 -0.35 10.94
N ASP A 117 14.32 -0.30 10.01
CA ASP A 117 14.59 -0.29 8.56
C ASP A 117 14.28 1.13 8.03
N ASP A 118 13.52 1.25 6.96
CA ASP A 118 13.07 2.56 6.47
C ASP A 118 11.64 2.88 6.95
N TYR A 119 11.30 4.16 6.97
CA TYR A 119 9.93 4.61 7.25
C TYR A 119 8.94 3.90 6.33
N SER A 120 7.89 3.33 6.91
CA SER A 120 6.88 2.57 6.17
C SER A 120 7.33 1.21 5.63
N SER A 121 8.47 0.68 6.01
CA SER A 121 9.03 -0.57 5.47
C SER A 121 8.15 -1.81 5.72
N GLY A 122 7.44 -1.85 6.84
CA GLY A 122 6.59 -2.97 7.26
C GLY A 122 5.16 -2.89 6.70
N THR A 123 4.19 -3.20 7.55
CA THR A 123 2.75 -3.26 7.26
C THR A 123 2.20 -1.99 6.60
N SER A 124 2.76 -0.83 6.98
CA SER A 124 2.24 0.48 6.55
C SER A 124 2.39 0.76 5.05
N SER A 125 3.29 0.10 4.32
CA SER A 125 3.40 0.18 2.85
C SER A 125 2.79 -1.00 2.11
N ARG A 126 2.28 -1.99 2.83
CA ARG A 126 1.76 -3.25 2.29
C ARG A 126 0.23 -3.37 2.45
N SER A 127 -0.45 -2.23 2.61
CA SER A 127 -1.91 -2.17 2.75
C SER A 127 -2.63 -2.42 1.42
N THR A 128 -3.97 -2.56 1.48
CA THR A 128 -4.83 -2.58 0.28
C THR A 128 -4.90 -1.21 -0.42
N LYS A 129 -4.29 -0.16 0.12
CA LYS A 129 -4.35 1.23 -0.36
C LYS A 129 -5.75 1.87 -0.21
N LEU A 130 -6.68 1.20 0.45
CA LEU A 130 -8.05 1.66 0.65
C LEU A 130 -8.24 2.24 2.06
N ILE A 131 -8.78 3.45 2.13
CA ILE A 131 -9.19 4.12 3.36
C ILE A 131 -10.70 3.95 3.48
N HIS A 132 -11.15 2.94 4.23
CA HIS A 132 -12.57 2.60 4.31
C HIS A 132 -13.11 2.66 5.74
N GLY A 133 -14.38 3.08 5.88
CA GLY A 133 -15.08 3.10 7.16
C GLY A 133 -15.62 1.75 7.62
N GLY A 134 -15.54 0.71 6.80
CA GLY A 134 -15.95 -0.64 7.17
C GLY A 134 -17.45 -0.91 7.05
N VAL A 135 -18.01 -0.89 5.84
CA VAL A 135 -19.44 -1.17 5.57
C VAL A 135 -19.93 -2.46 6.23
N ARG A 136 -19.11 -3.55 6.26
CA ARG A 136 -19.46 -4.82 6.91
C ARG A 136 -19.56 -4.70 8.43
N TYR A 137 -18.73 -3.87 9.06
CA TYR A 137 -18.82 -3.63 10.50
C TYR A 137 -20.09 -2.84 10.86
N LEU A 138 -20.51 -1.91 10.01
CA LEU A 138 -21.76 -1.21 10.19
C LEU A 138 -22.96 -2.17 10.13
N GLN A 139 -22.92 -3.11 9.17
CA GLN A 139 -23.93 -4.16 9.10
C GLN A 139 -23.98 -5.00 10.39
N ALA A 140 -22.83 -5.45 10.87
CA ALA A 140 -22.75 -6.21 12.11
C ALA A 140 -23.18 -5.40 13.33
N ALA A 141 -22.83 -4.12 13.40
CA ALA A 141 -23.24 -3.19 14.45
C ALA A 141 -24.77 -3.02 14.52
N ILE A 142 -25.41 -2.84 13.37
CA ILE A 142 -26.87 -2.64 13.29
C ILE A 142 -27.63 -3.92 13.64
N PHE A 143 -27.23 -5.07 13.08
CA PHE A 143 -27.93 -6.34 13.34
C PHE A 143 -27.61 -6.94 14.70
N GLY A 144 -26.39 -6.71 15.23
CA GLY A 144 -25.93 -7.18 16.54
C GLY A 144 -26.23 -6.21 17.69
N LEU A 145 -26.77 -5.00 17.41
CA LEU A 145 -26.94 -3.92 18.40
C LEU A 145 -25.64 -3.57 19.13
N ASP A 146 -24.51 -3.65 18.43
CA ASP A 146 -23.17 -3.45 18.96
C ASP A 146 -22.75 -1.97 18.82
N LEU A 147 -22.90 -1.24 19.90
CA LEU A 147 -22.54 0.19 19.99
C LEU A 147 -21.03 0.42 19.82
N GLU A 148 -20.19 -0.50 20.23
CA GLU A 148 -18.74 -0.39 20.10
C GLU A 148 -18.34 -0.44 18.62
N GLN A 149 -18.87 -1.41 17.86
CA GLN A 149 -18.65 -1.48 16.42
C GLN A 149 -19.22 -0.26 15.68
N TYR A 150 -20.37 0.26 16.12
CA TYR A 150 -20.93 1.47 15.53
C TYR A 150 -20.01 2.69 15.71
N ARG A 151 -19.48 2.90 16.91
CA ARG A 151 -18.53 3.98 17.22
C ARG A 151 -17.25 3.84 16.39
N MET A 152 -16.72 2.64 16.29
CA MET A 152 -15.53 2.34 15.46
C MET A 152 -15.76 2.71 13.98
N VAL A 153 -16.94 2.44 13.42
CA VAL A 153 -17.26 2.84 12.04
C VAL A 153 -17.35 4.35 11.91
N LYS A 154 -17.99 5.04 12.86
CA LYS A 154 -18.10 6.51 12.86
C LYS A 154 -16.73 7.18 12.94
N GLU A 155 -15.86 6.69 13.81
CA GLU A 155 -14.47 7.12 13.91
C GLU A 155 -13.71 6.91 12.59
N ALA A 156 -13.79 5.71 12.00
CA ALA A 156 -13.13 5.43 10.73
C ALA A 156 -13.63 6.34 9.58
N LEU A 157 -14.92 6.70 9.56
CA LEU A 157 -15.47 7.65 8.60
C LEU A 157 -14.99 9.08 8.82
N PHE A 158 -14.81 9.48 10.08
CA PHE A 158 -14.21 10.76 10.43
C PHE A 158 -12.76 10.82 9.96
N GLU A 159 -11.94 9.82 10.34
CA GLU A 159 -10.52 9.77 9.98
C GLU A 159 -10.30 9.62 8.47
N ARG A 160 -11.19 8.91 7.76
CA ARG A 160 -11.17 8.86 6.29
C ARG A 160 -11.30 10.25 5.67
N ALA A 161 -12.25 11.06 6.15
CA ALA A 161 -12.43 12.41 5.63
C ALA A 161 -11.24 13.31 5.98
N ASN A 162 -10.70 13.17 7.19
CA ASN A 162 -9.51 13.91 7.61
C ASN A 162 -8.28 13.57 6.75
N LEU A 163 -8.04 12.28 6.44
CA LEU A 163 -6.93 11.87 5.55
C LEU A 163 -7.01 12.51 4.16
N LEU A 164 -8.22 12.61 3.59
CA LEU A 164 -8.44 13.25 2.30
C LEU A 164 -8.23 14.77 2.34
N GLU A 165 -8.46 15.38 3.50
CA GLU A 165 -8.27 16.81 3.72
C GLU A 165 -6.80 17.18 3.93
N ILE A 166 -6.07 16.44 4.77
CA ILE A 166 -4.69 16.76 5.16
C ILE A 166 -3.65 16.44 4.09
N ALA A 167 -3.97 15.54 3.15
CA ALA A 167 -3.05 15.12 2.08
C ALA A 167 -3.78 14.90 0.74
N PRO A 168 -4.37 15.95 0.15
CA PRO A 168 -5.19 15.83 -1.07
C PRO A 168 -4.41 15.40 -2.31
N HIS A 169 -3.08 15.52 -2.30
CA HIS A 169 -2.19 15.02 -3.35
C HIS A 169 -1.94 13.50 -3.24
N LEU A 170 -2.02 12.91 -2.04
CA LEU A 170 -1.74 11.49 -1.79
C LEU A 170 -3.00 10.64 -1.66
N SER A 171 -4.16 11.28 -1.54
CA SER A 171 -5.43 10.59 -1.30
C SER A 171 -6.58 11.23 -2.06
N TYR A 172 -7.53 10.40 -2.48
CA TYR A 172 -8.68 10.86 -3.27
C TYR A 172 -9.90 9.96 -3.04
N PRO A 173 -11.12 10.49 -3.23
CA PRO A 173 -12.34 9.69 -3.19
C PRO A 173 -12.38 8.72 -4.37
N LEU A 174 -12.47 7.42 -4.08
CA LEU A 174 -12.60 6.37 -5.08
C LEU A 174 -14.04 5.86 -5.12
N PRO A 175 -14.75 5.92 -6.26
CA PRO A 175 -15.99 5.19 -6.45
C PRO A 175 -15.72 3.69 -6.44
N ILE A 176 -16.53 2.93 -5.71
CA ILE A 176 -16.46 1.47 -5.65
C ILE A 176 -17.76 0.88 -6.18
N MET A 177 -17.64 0.02 -7.18
CA MET A 177 -18.75 -0.71 -7.77
C MET A 177 -18.97 -2.02 -7.01
N LEU A 178 -20.19 -2.22 -6.55
CA LEU A 178 -20.70 -3.46 -5.97
C LEU A 178 -21.73 -4.08 -6.94
N PRO A 179 -21.34 -5.04 -7.79
CA PRO A 179 -22.27 -5.69 -8.70
C PRO A 179 -23.28 -6.57 -7.96
N VAL A 180 -24.49 -6.59 -8.47
CA VAL A 180 -25.61 -7.31 -7.87
C VAL A 180 -26.18 -8.34 -8.84
N TYR A 181 -26.16 -9.60 -8.45
CA TYR A 181 -26.58 -10.74 -9.30
C TYR A 181 -27.96 -11.28 -8.97
N LYS A 182 -28.52 -11.00 -7.77
CA LYS A 182 -29.86 -11.45 -7.34
C LYS A 182 -30.75 -10.24 -7.06
N LEU A 183 -31.99 -10.23 -7.57
CA LEU A 183 -32.93 -9.09 -7.43
C LEU A 183 -33.18 -8.68 -5.97
N TRP A 184 -33.25 -9.64 -5.04
CA TRP A 184 -33.45 -9.34 -3.62
C TRP A 184 -32.25 -8.64 -2.95
N GLN A 185 -31.05 -8.78 -3.53
CA GLN A 185 -29.84 -8.12 -3.02
C GLN A 185 -29.84 -6.62 -3.31
N VAL A 186 -30.56 -6.15 -4.36
CA VAL A 186 -30.62 -4.73 -4.70
C VAL A 186 -31.13 -3.88 -3.53
N PRO A 187 -32.35 -4.10 -2.99
CA PRO A 187 -32.81 -3.32 -1.84
C PRO A 187 -31.96 -3.55 -0.58
N TYR A 188 -31.42 -4.74 -0.40
CA TYR A 188 -30.59 -5.09 0.74
C TYR A 188 -29.27 -4.30 0.77
N PHE A 189 -28.49 -4.37 -0.29
CA PHE A 189 -27.22 -3.63 -0.38
C PHE A 189 -27.45 -2.12 -0.47
N TRP A 190 -28.49 -1.70 -1.20
CA TRP A 190 -28.83 -0.28 -1.30
C TRP A 190 -29.12 0.32 0.07
N PHE A 191 -29.92 -0.36 0.90
CA PHE A 191 -30.20 0.08 2.26
C PHE A 191 -28.92 0.12 3.12
N GLY A 192 -28.12 -0.93 3.08
CA GLY A 192 -26.85 -0.97 3.85
C GLY A 192 -25.91 0.17 3.48
N ILE A 193 -25.76 0.45 2.19
CA ILE A 193 -24.90 1.54 1.72
C ILE A 193 -25.52 2.92 2.02
N LYS A 194 -26.85 3.08 1.97
CA LYS A 194 -27.50 4.34 2.39
C LYS A 194 -27.34 4.60 3.89
N MET A 195 -27.35 3.56 4.72
CA MET A 195 -27.02 3.71 6.13
C MET A 195 -25.55 4.13 6.34
N TYR A 196 -24.63 3.64 5.52
CA TYR A 196 -23.23 4.05 5.54
C TYR A 196 -23.05 5.54 5.17
N ASP A 197 -23.77 6.03 4.14
CA ASP A 197 -23.82 7.45 3.79
C ASP A 197 -24.38 8.28 4.96
N PHE A 198 -25.46 7.81 5.58
CA PHE A 198 -26.11 8.49 6.71
C PHE A 198 -25.21 8.61 7.94
N VAL A 199 -24.51 7.53 8.32
CA VAL A 199 -23.56 7.52 9.45
C VAL A 199 -22.36 8.43 9.19
N SER A 200 -21.96 8.60 7.93
CA SER A 200 -20.93 9.56 7.53
C SER A 200 -21.34 11.03 7.80
N GLY A 201 -22.62 11.34 7.84
CA GLY A 201 -23.17 12.66 8.15
C GLY A 201 -22.60 13.74 7.23
N LYS A 202 -22.07 14.83 7.80
CA LYS A 202 -21.47 15.94 7.05
C LYS A 202 -20.14 15.56 6.34
N ARG A 203 -19.56 14.40 6.66
CA ARG A 203 -18.30 13.88 6.10
C ARG A 203 -18.51 12.82 5.03
N VAL A 204 -19.71 12.75 4.46
CA VAL A 204 -19.98 11.93 3.28
C VAL A 204 -19.16 12.47 2.10
N LEU A 205 -18.40 11.58 1.42
CA LEU A 205 -17.57 11.98 0.28
C LEU A 205 -18.42 12.32 -0.94
N LYS A 206 -19.29 11.37 -1.33
CA LYS A 206 -20.35 11.52 -2.33
C LYS A 206 -21.45 10.50 -2.02
N ASN A 207 -22.69 10.86 -2.35
CA ASN A 207 -23.83 9.96 -2.15
C ASN A 207 -23.75 8.73 -3.04
N SER A 208 -24.09 7.59 -2.48
CA SER A 208 -24.22 6.32 -3.21
C SER A 208 -25.44 6.32 -4.13
N TYR A 209 -25.36 5.57 -5.22
CA TYR A 209 -26.44 5.42 -6.20
C TYR A 209 -26.43 4.04 -6.87
N PHE A 210 -27.57 3.64 -7.40
CA PHE A 210 -27.73 2.43 -8.19
C PHE A 210 -27.54 2.71 -9.68
N ILE A 211 -26.90 1.80 -10.39
CA ILE A 211 -26.76 1.79 -11.84
C ILE A 211 -27.34 0.53 -12.43
N THR A 212 -27.94 0.65 -13.61
CA THR A 212 -28.53 -0.46 -14.36
C THR A 212 -27.47 -1.45 -14.86
N LYS A 213 -27.90 -2.65 -15.28
CA LYS A 213 -27.02 -3.63 -15.92
C LYS A 213 -26.26 -3.03 -17.11
N ALA A 214 -26.94 -2.27 -17.99
CA ALA A 214 -26.32 -1.64 -19.15
C ALA A 214 -25.22 -0.66 -18.75
N GLN A 215 -25.50 0.23 -17.81
CA GLN A 215 -24.52 1.19 -17.29
C GLN A 215 -23.35 0.51 -16.56
N ALA A 216 -23.59 -0.61 -15.86
CA ALA A 216 -22.52 -1.36 -15.20
C ALA A 216 -21.58 -2.01 -16.22
N LEU A 217 -22.12 -2.59 -17.30
CA LEU A 217 -21.34 -3.18 -18.39
C LEU A 217 -20.65 -2.15 -19.28
N GLU A 218 -21.24 -0.95 -19.43
CA GLU A 218 -20.58 0.17 -20.10
C GLU A 218 -19.32 0.61 -19.35
N ARG A 219 -19.39 0.69 -18.02
CA ARG A 219 -18.24 1.06 -17.19
C ARG A 219 -17.19 -0.05 -17.07
N PHE A 220 -17.63 -1.30 -17.06
CA PHE A 220 -16.74 -2.46 -16.97
C PHE A 220 -17.29 -3.63 -17.79
N PRO A 221 -16.92 -3.69 -19.08
CA PRO A 221 -17.43 -4.72 -20.02
C PRO A 221 -17.03 -6.15 -19.66
N MET A 222 -15.94 -6.31 -18.90
CA MET A 222 -15.40 -7.60 -18.48
C MET A 222 -16.21 -8.30 -17.39
N LEU A 223 -17.18 -7.63 -16.77
CA LEU A 223 -18.07 -8.25 -15.75
C LEU A 223 -18.84 -9.44 -16.33
N LYS A 224 -19.03 -10.45 -15.51
CA LYS A 224 -19.92 -11.57 -15.81
C LYS A 224 -21.34 -11.08 -16.10
N LYS A 225 -21.75 -11.23 -17.36
CA LYS A 225 -23.03 -10.70 -17.87
C LYS A 225 -24.23 -11.50 -17.40
N GLU A 226 -24.04 -12.80 -17.16
CA GLU A 226 -25.07 -13.72 -16.73
C GLU A 226 -25.57 -13.32 -15.36
N SER A 227 -26.88 -13.26 -15.20
CA SER A 227 -27.56 -12.93 -13.95
C SER A 227 -27.31 -11.52 -13.39
N LEU A 228 -26.44 -10.70 -13.98
CA LEU A 228 -26.22 -9.33 -13.54
C LEU A 228 -27.52 -8.51 -13.57
N LYS A 229 -27.88 -7.86 -12.46
CA LYS A 229 -29.09 -7.03 -12.31
C LYS A 229 -28.80 -5.53 -12.33
N GLY A 230 -27.57 -5.16 -12.03
CA GLY A 230 -27.06 -3.80 -11.93
C GLY A 230 -25.93 -3.76 -10.92
N ALA A 231 -25.57 -2.55 -10.50
CA ALA A 231 -24.55 -2.38 -9.45
C ALA A 231 -24.91 -1.18 -8.55
N ILE A 232 -24.34 -1.17 -7.36
CA ILE A 232 -24.38 -0.02 -6.46
C ILE A 232 -23.00 0.63 -6.47
N ILE A 233 -22.96 1.94 -6.64
CA ILE A 233 -21.74 2.73 -6.53
C ILE A 233 -21.77 3.45 -5.18
N TYR A 234 -20.71 3.32 -4.42
CA TYR A 234 -20.48 4.07 -3.20
C TYR A 234 -19.03 4.60 -3.18
N TYR A 235 -18.68 5.43 -2.21
CA TYR A 235 -17.38 6.09 -2.20
C TYR A 235 -16.62 5.79 -0.91
N ASP A 236 -15.36 5.39 -1.05
CA ASP A 236 -14.37 5.35 0.00
C ASP A 236 -13.11 6.13 -0.43
N GLY A 237 -12.10 6.22 0.42
CA GLY A 237 -10.84 6.87 0.08
C GLY A 237 -9.83 5.86 -0.46
N GLN A 238 -8.98 6.30 -1.39
CA GLN A 238 -7.76 5.59 -1.77
C GLN A 238 -6.55 6.49 -1.52
N HIS A 239 -5.40 5.89 -1.15
CA HIS A 239 -4.18 6.64 -0.90
C HIS A 239 -2.92 5.87 -1.33
N ASN A 240 -1.82 6.61 -1.50
CA ASN A 240 -0.49 6.03 -1.55
C ASN A 240 0.02 5.84 -0.11
N ASP A 241 -0.06 4.63 0.41
CA ASP A 241 0.20 4.31 1.82
C ASP A 241 1.65 4.62 2.26
N ALA A 242 2.65 4.28 1.44
CA ALA A 242 4.05 4.55 1.77
C ALA A 242 4.37 6.04 1.76
N ARG A 243 3.90 6.78 0.74
CA ARG A 243 4.09 8.23 0.65
C ARG A 243 3.32 8.97 1.74
N MET A 244 2.11 8.51 2.09
CA MET A 244 1.32 9.06 3.18
C MET A 244 2.07 8.94 4.51
N ASN A 245 2.59 7.74 4.83
CA ASN A 245 3.36 7.55 6.05
C ASN A 245 4.65 8.39 6.08
N LEU A 246 5.37 8.42 4.97
CA LEU A 246 6.55 9.28 4.84
C LEU A 246 6.19 10.77 5.02
N GLY A 247 5.09 11.23 4.41
CA GLY A 247 4.56 12.58 4.59
C GLY A 247 4.30 12.93 6.04
N ILE A 248 3.77 12.00 6.85
CA ILE A 248 3.56 12.18 8.29
C ILE A 248 4.91 12.36 9.02
N VAL A 249 5.91 11.51 8.74
CA VAL A 249 7.26 11.62 9.34
C VAL A 249 7.92 12.93 8.95
N LEU A 250 7.90 13.29 7.67
CA LEU A 250 8.52 14.55 7.20
C LEU A 250 7.84 15.77 7.82
N THR A 251 6.53 15.72 8.00
CA THR A 251 5.79 16.78 8.69
C THR A 251 6.21 16.87 10.16
N ALA A 252 6.35 15.73 10.86
CA ALA A 252 6.85 15.70 12.24
C ALA A 252 8.26 16.31 12.34
N ILE A 253 9.17 15.97 11.43
CA ILE A 253 10.53 16.53 11.39
C ILE A 253 10.48 18.05 11.17
N ARG A 254 9.62 18.55 10.28
CA ARG A 254 9.47 20.00 10.03
C ARG A 254 8.92 20.75 11.25
N HIS A 255 8.15 20.10 12.10
CA HIS A 255 7.66 20.66 13.35
C HIS A 255 8.65 20.45 14.53
N GLY A 256 9.81 19.83 14.28
CA GLY A 256 10.90 19.75 15.26
C GLY A 256 11.21 18.36 15.81
N ALA A 257 10.47 17.32 15.43
CA ALA A 257 10.81 15.94 15.78
C ALA A 257 12.21 15.55 15.25
N LYS A 258 12.95 14.75 16.02
CA LYS A 258 14.23 14.18 15.60
C LYS A 258 13.99 12.73 15.23
N ALA A 259 13.92 12.44 13.95
CA ALA A 259 13.60 11.09 13.45
C ALA A 259 14.78 10.52 12.63
N ALA A 260 15.07 9.23 12.81
CA ALA A 260 16.06 8.52 12.02
C ALA A 260 15.57 7.12 11.65
N ASN A 261 15.69 6.79 10.36
CA ASN A 261 15.54 5.44 9.83
C ASN A 261 16.85 4.67 9.89
N HIS A 262 16.77 3.35 9.69
CA HIS A 262 17.88 2.40 9.82
C HIS A 262 18.58 2.49 11.19
N VAL A 263 17.81 2.73 12.26
CA VAL A 263 18.30 2.78 13.64
C VAL A 263 17.56 1.73 14.48
N LYS A 264 18.28 0.68 14.82
CA LYS A 264 17.79 -0.45 15.61
C LYS A 264 17.85 -0.16 17.10
N VAL A 265 16.77 -0.42 17.83
CA VAL A 265 16.83 -0.49 19.29
C VAL A 265 17.38 -1.85 19.69
N GLU A 266 18.48 -1.86 20.44
CA GLU A 266 19.12 -3.08 20.93
C GLU A 266 18.76 -3.40 22.37
N LYS A 267 18.55 -2.36 23.20
CA LYS A 267 18.20 -2.53 24.60
C LYS A 267 17.43 -1.31 25.12
N LEU A 268 16.45 -1.53 25.96
CA LEU A 268 15.78 -0.47 26.73
C LEU A 268 16.61 -0.16 28.00
N LEU A 269 16.72 1.13 28.32
CA LEU A 269 17.47 1.61 29.47
C LEU A 269 16.51 1.84 30.64
N LYS A 270 16.91 1.37 31.84
CA LYS A 270 16.15 1.56 33.09
C LYS A 270 16.98 2.39 34.05
N ASN A 271 16.30 3.28 34.80
CA ASN A 271 16.88 4.01 35.92
C ASN A 271 16.97 3.13 37.19
N GLU A 272 17.50 3.69 38.27
CA GLU A 272 17.65 2.99 39.56
C GLU A 272 16.34 2.47 40.16
N ASN A 273 15.21 3.09 39.80
CA ASN A 273 13.86 2.68 40.22
C ASN A 273 13.21 1.64 39.28
N GLY A 274 13.96 1.07 38.33
CA GLY A 274 13.47 0.10 37.35
C GLY A 274 12.55 0.68 36.26
N LYS A 275 12.37 2.01 36.22
CA LYS A 275 11.58 2.70 35.20
C LYS A 275 12.41 2.98 33.95
N LEU A 276 11.77 2.92 32.77
CA LEU A 276 12.43 3.23 31.52
C LEU A 276 12.85 4.71 31.46
N CYS A 277 14.08 4.94 30.96
CA CYS A 277 14.66 6.26 30.77
C CYS A 277 15.31 6.47 29.40
N GLY A 278 14.99 5.60 28.43
CA GLY A 278 15.50 5.67 27.08
C GLY A 278 15.80 4.32 26.47
N ALA A 279 16.63 4.32 25.40
CA ALA A 279 17.06 3.12 24.72
C ALA A 279 18.51 3.22 24.22
N ARG A 280 19.21 2.09 24.17
CA ARG A 280 20.46 1.94 23.42
C ARG A 280 20.11 1.55 21.99
N VAL A 281 20.67 2.28 21.04
CA VAL A 281 20.39 2.11 19.62
C VAL A 281 21.66 1.94 18.80
N LYS A 282 21.50 1.33 17.63
CA LYS A 282 22.56 1.11 16.64
C LYS A 282 22.12 1.62 15.26
N ASP A 283 22.92 2.47 14.66
CA ASP A 283 22.75 2.87 13.26
C ASP A 283 23.22 1.73 12.34
N MET A 284 22.29 1.15 11.61
CA MET A 284 22.55 0.02 10.72
C MET A 284 23.34 0.39 9.47
N ILE A 285 23.42 1.69 9.14
CA ILE A 285 24.21 2.20 8.02
C ILE A 285 25.67 2.35 8.38
N THR A 286 25.96 2.95 9.56
CA THR A 286 27.34 3.27 9.99
C THR A 286 27.90 2.28 11.01
N GLY A 287 27.04 1.47 11.65
CA GLY A 287 27.41 0.58 12.76
C GLY A 287 27.60 1.31 14.10
N ALA A 288 27.42 2.63 14.16
CA ALA A 288 27.59 3.40 15.40
C ALA A 288 26.49 3.11 16.42
N GLU A 289 26.87 3.02 17.69
CA GLU A 289 25.95 2.78 18.81
C GLU A 289 25.94 3.95 19.78
N TRP A 290 24.77 4.28 20.33
CA TRP A 290 24.62 5.31 21.36
C TRP A 290 23.35 5.11 22.19
N ASN A 291 23.21 5.88 23.24
CA ASN A 291 22.01 5.91 24.09
C ASN A 291 21.17 7.14 23.76
N ILE A 292 19.86 6.96 23.61
CA ILE A 292 18.89 8.04 23.55
C ILE A 292 18.21 8.11 24.93
N ARG A 293 18.21 9.28 25.54
CA ARG A 293 17.50 9.52 26.81
C ARG A 293 16.13 10.09 26.57
N ALA A 294 15.13 9.55 27.25
CA ALA A 294 13.76 10.02 27.16
C ALA A 294 12.99 9.76 28.46
N LYS A 295 12.07 10.67 28.82
CA LYS A 295 11.19 10.50 29.98
C LYS A 295 10.18 9.39 29.77
N CYS A 296 9.68 9.23 28.53
CA CYS A 296 8.71 8.22 28.12
C CYS A 296 9.21 7.48 26.88
N VAL A 297 9.02 6.16 26.86
CA VAL A 297 9.29 5.32 25.69
C VAL A 297 7.96 4.76 25.18
N VAL A 298 7.68 5.00 23.90
CA VAL A 298 6.48 4.50 23.20
C VAL A 298 6.88 3.41 22.22
N ASN A 299 6.28 2.23 22.37
CA ASN A 299 6.40 1.10 21.48
C ASN A 299 5.27 1.13 20.44
N ALA A 300 5.61 1.43 19.18
CA ALA A 300 4.69 1.46 18.04
C ALA A 300 5.20 0.55 16.89
N THR A 301 5.76 -0.62 17.24
CA THR A 301 6.47 -1.51 16.32
C THR A 301 5.54 -2.49 15.57
N GLY A 302 4.22 -2.30 15.64
CA GLY A 302 3.23 -3.08 14.89
C GLY A 302 3.31 -4.58 15.17
N PRO A 303 3.57 -5.46 14.17
CA PRO A 303 3.68 -6.90 14.41
C PRO A 303 4.79 -7.29 15.39
N PHE A 304 5.81 -6.46 15.56
CA PHE A 304 6.96 -6.70 16.45
C PHE A 304 6.78 -6.17 17.86
N THR A 305 5.57 -5.76 18.21
CA THR A 305 5.22 -5.17 19.52
C THR A 305 5.71 -5.99 20.69
N ASP A 306 5.53 -7.31 20.67
CA ASP A 306 5.92 -8.20 21.76
C ASP A 306 7.43 -8.29 21.95
N SER A 307 8.22 -8.12 20.89
CA SER A 307 9.69 -8.09 21.00
C SER A 307 10.19 -6.96 21.89
N ILE A 308 9.58 -5.78 21.79
CA ILE A 308 9.93 -4.62 22.63
C ILE A 308 9.32 -4.77 24.05
N ARG A 309 8.13 -5.34 24.17
CA ARG A 309 7.51 -5.63 25.47
C ARG A 309 8.36 -6.60 26.29
N MET A 310 8.80 -7.71 25.66
CA MET A 310 9.71 -8.70 26.27
C MET A 310 11.11 -8.12 26.57
N MET A 311 11.57 -7.13 25.78
CA MET A 311 12.81 -6.41 26.09
C MET A 311 12.66 -5.54 27.35
N ALA A 312 11.47 -5.00 27.60
CA ALA A 312 11.18 -4.24 28.83
C ALA A 312 10.96 -5.16 30.03
N ASP A 313 10.26 -6.27 29.83
CA ASP A 313 9.96 -7.30 30.84
C ASP A 313 9.86 -8.68 30.17
N PRO A 314 10.84 -9.58 30.41
CA PRO A 314 10.90 -10.91 29.79
C PRO A 314 9.70 -11.81 30.12
N ASP A 315 9.01 -11.58 31.26
CA ASP A 315 7.89 -12.39 31.71
C ASP A 315 6.55 -11.95 31.07
N THR A 316 6.58 -10.94 30.19
CA THR A 316 5.38 -10.42 29.52
C THR A 316 4.74 -11.41 28.59
N THR A 317 3.43 -11.63 28.75
CA THR A 317 2.65 -12.49 27.84
C THR A 317 2.47 -11.82 26.47
N PRO A 318 2.76 -12.54 25.35
CA PRO A 318 2.55 -12.02 24.01
C PRO A 318 1.07 -11.71 23.72
N ILE A 319 0.81 -10.57 23.10
CA ILE A 319 -0.54 -10.12 22.69
C ILE A 319 -0.71 -10.10 21.17
N CYS A 320 0.36 -10.04 20.41
CA CYS A 320 0.30 -9.95 18.96
C CYS A 320 0.16 -11.32 18.30
N LEU A 321 -0.77 -11.43 17.36
CA LEU A 321 -1.01 -12.62 16.55
C LEU A 321 -0.87 -12.23 15.07
N PRO A 322 0.32 -12.37 14.47
CA PRO A 322 0.56 -11.96 13.09
C PRO A 322 -0.32 -12.75 12.12
N SER A 323 -0.95 -12.05 11.18
CA SER A 323 -1.67 -12.64 10.05
C SER A 323 -1.16 -12.06 8.76
N ALA A 324 -0.81 -12.93 7.81
CA ALA A 324 -0.36 -12.53 6.48
C ALA A 324 -1.54 -12.32 5.55
N GLY A 325 -1.47 -11.26 4.75
CA GLY A 325 -2.41 -10.97 3.67
C GLY A 325 -1.69 -10.68 2.38
N VAL A 326 -1.98 -11.46 1.33
CA VAL A 326 -1.37 -11.33 0.02
C VAL A 326 -2.20 -10.41 -0.88
N HIS A 327 -1.51 -9.56 -1.64
CA HIS A 327 -2.06 -8.77 -2.74
C HIS A 327 -1.30 -9.09 -4.01
N ILE A 328 -1.97 -8.98 -5.15
CA ILE A 328 -1.36 -9.10 -6.47
C ILE A 328 -1.62 -7.83 -7.28
N VAL A 329 -0.72 -7.52 -8.19
CA VAL A 329 -0.88 -6.45 -9.17
C VAL A 329 -1.05 -7.06 -10.56
N LEU A 330 -2.05 -6.56 -11.26
CA LEU A 330 -2.44 -6.97 -12.60
C LEU A 330 -2.46 -5.75 -13.52
N PRO A 331 -2.42 -5.92 -14.84
CA PRO A 331 -2.64 -4.84 -15.79
C PRO A 331 -3.93 -4.08 -15.52
N GLY A 332 -3.94 -2.78 -15.81
CA GLY A 332 -5.03 -1.88 -15.44
C GLY A 332 -6.40 -2.23 -16.02
N TYR A 333 -6.45 -3.03 -17.09
CA TYR A 333 -7.72 -3.46 -17.69
C TYR A 333 -8.52 -4.47 -16.83
N TYR A 334 -7.94 -5.03 -15.76
CA TYR A 334 -8.64 -5.93 -14.83
C TYR A 334 -9.57 -5.21 -13.84
N SER A 335 -9.56 -3.89 -13.81
CA SER A 335 -10.55 -3.09 -13.06
C SER A 335 -11.18 -2.02 -13.94
N PRO A 336 -12.38 -1.50 -13.60
CA PRO A 336 -12.95 -0.37 -14.30
C PRO A 336 -12.04 0.86 -14.18
N PHE A 337 -12.03 1.70 -15.21
CA PHE A 337 -11.28 2.95 -15.16
C PHE A 337 -11.73 3.84 -14.00
N ASN A 338 -10.79 4.27 -13.15
CA ASN A 338 -11.05 5.12 -11.97
C ASN A 338 -12.20 4.64 -11.07
N THR A 339 -12.47 3.34 -11.03
CA THR A 339 -13.51 2.76 -10.18
C THR A 339 -12.99 1.46 -9.58
N GLY A 340 -13.05 1.32 -8.27
CA GLY A 340 -12.79 0.06 -7.60
C GLY A 340 -13.95 -0.91 -7.78
N LEU A 341 -13.67 -2.19 -7.70
CA LEU A 341 -14.65 -3.26 -7.71
C LEU A 341 -14.60 -3.99 -6.38
N LEU A 342 -15.75 -4.31 -5.83
CA LEU A 342 -15.90 -5.07 -4.60
C LEU A 342 -16.61 -6.39 -4.87
N ASP A 343 -15.97 -7.51 -4.58
CA ASP A 343 -16.65 -8.80 -4.42
C ASP A 343 -17.04 -8.99 -2.95
N PRO A 344 -18.32 -8.96 -2.62
CA PRO A 344 -18.78 -9.06 -1.23
C PRO A 344 -18.80 -10.49 -0.70
N SER A 345 -18.59 -11.50 -1.53
CA SER A 345 -18.84 -12.91 -1.19
C SER A 345 -17.97 -13.85 -1.98
N THR A 346 -16.69 -13.92 -1.62
CA THR A 346 -15.76 -14.93 -2.13
C THR A 346 -16.16 -16.34 -1.70
N SER A 347 -15.55 -17.36 -2.28
CA SER A 347 -15.80 -18.78 -1.99
C SER A 347 -15.61 -19.13 -0.49
N ASP A 348 -14.72 -18.42 0.20
CA ASP A 348 -14.46 -18.57 1.65
C ASP A 348 -15.17 -17.52 2.53
N GLY A 349 -16.07 -16.70 1.96
CA GLY A 349 -16.87 -15.70 2.66
C GLY A 349 -16.12 -14.40 3.04
N ARG A 350 -14.90 -14.22 2.55
CA ARG A 350 -14.17 -12.96 2.66
C ARG A 350 -14.64 -11.92 1.64
N VAL A 351 -13.98 -10.78 1.62
CA VAL A 351 -14.19 -9.71 0.63
C VAL A 351 -12.89 -9.50 -0.10
N ILE A 352 -12.95 -9.43 -1.42
CA ILE A 352 -11.82 -9.05 -2.26
C ILE A 352 -12.14 -7.73 -2.95
N PHE A 353 -11.15 -6.86 -2.99
CA PHE A 353 -11.19 -5.60 -3.72
C PHE A 353 -10.32 -5.71 -4.96
N PHE A 354 -10.77 -5.06 -6.04
CA PHE A 354 -10.01 -4.80 -7.25
C PHE A 354 -9.94 -3.29 -7.41
N LEU A 355 -8.78 -2.72 -7.20
CA LEU A 355 -8.64 -1.27 -7.11
C LEU A 355 -7.70 -0.77 -8.21
N PRO A 356 -8.08 0.26 -8.98
CA PRO A 356 -7.16 0.93 -9.88
C PRO A 356 -6.05 1.59 -9.05
N TRP A 357 -4.80 1.40 -9.43
CA TRP A 357 -3.65 1.99 -8.74
C TRP A 357 -2.50 2.22 -9.73
N GLU A 358 -2.11 3.48 -9.94
CA GLU A 358 -1.01 3.88 -10.82
C GLU A 358 -1.04 3.18 -12.20
N LYS A 359 -2.19 3.21 -12.87
CA LYS A 359 -2.49 2.56 -14.16
C LYS A 359 -2.53 1.03 -14.13
N MET A 360 -2.39 0.42 -12.96
CA MET A 360 -2.51 -1.02 -12.72
C MET A 360 -3.77 -1.34 -11.91
N THR A 361 -4.00 -2.62 -11.66
CA THR A 361 -5.07 -3.11 -10.76
C THR A 361 -4.44 -3.85 -9.59
N VAL A 362 -4.71 -3.40 -8.37
CA VAL A 362 -4.38 -4.16 -7.15
C VAL A 362 -5.56 -5.04 -6.77
N ALA A 363 -5.33 -6.33 -6.61
CA ALA A 363 -6.34 -7.29 -6.15
C ALA A 363 -5.91 -7.95 -4.83
N GLY A 364 -6.84 -8.13 -3.90
CA GLY A 364 -6.60 -8.78 -2.62
C GLY A 364 -7.71 -8.45 -1.61
N THR A 365 -7.69 -9.08 -0.46
CA THR A 365 -6.54 -9.70 0.17
C THR A 365 -6.88 -11.10 0.68
N THR A 366 -5.86 -11.92 0.90
CA THR A 366 -5.99 -13.17 1.65
C THR A 366 -5.85 -12.93 3.16
N ASP A 367 -6.03 -13.94 3.97
CA ASP A 367 -5.89 -13.90 5.42
C ASP A 367 -5.47 -15.27 5.93
N ALA A 368 -4.22 -15.39 6.38
CA ALA A 368 -3.65 -16.62 6.88
C ALA A 368 -2.77 -16.34 8.11
N SER A 369 -2.81 -17.23 9.11
CA SER A 369 -1.86 -17.17 10.21
C SER A 369 -0.43 -17.26 9.68
N SER A 370 0.47 -16.46 10.22
CA SER A 370 1.86 -16.37 9.78
C SER A 370 2.80 -16.25 10.95
N GLU A 371 4.01 -16.73 10.76
CA GLU A 371 5.12 -16.42 11.65
C GLU A 371 5.56 -14.98 11.53
N LEU A 372 6.17 -14.45 12.57
CA LEU A 372 6.72 -13.11 12.59
C LEU A 372 8.01 -13.07 11.76
N THR A 373 8.04 -12.24 10.72
CA THR A 373 9.20 -12.07 9.85
C THR A 373 9.34 -10.63 9.37
N PHE A 374 10.57 -10.18 9.15
CA PHE A 374 10.84 -8.87 8.53
C PHE A 374 10.66 -8.90 7.00
N SER A 375 10.75 -10.09 6.39
CA SER A 375 10.68 -10.28 4.93
C SER A 375 9.52 -11.22 4.55
N PRO A 376 8.26 -10.78 4.73
CA PRO A 376 7.10 -11.60 4.38
C PRO A 376 7.01 -11.77 2.86
N SER A 377 6.95 -13.01 2.39
CA SER A 377 6.83 -13.36 0.98
C SER A 377 5.45 -13.92 0.64
N PRO A 378 4.94 -13.70 -0.58
CA PRO A 378 3.68 -14.26 -1.03
C PRO A 378 3.85 -15.74 -1.41
N HIS A 379 2.86 -16.58 -1.10
CA HIS A 379 2.85 -17.98 -1.53
C HIS A 379 1.99 -18.16 -2.78
N ASN A 380 2.37 -19.08 -3.66
CA ASN A 380 1.62 -19.40 -4.90
C ASN A 380 0.15 -19.75 -4.60
N ARG A 381 -0.13 -20.49 -3.54
CA ARG A 381 -1.50 -20.84 -3.11
C ARG A 381 -2.38 -19.60 -2.94
N ASP A 382 -1.85 -18.55 -2.32
CA ASP A 382 -2.61 -17.32 -2.08
C ASP A 382 -2.84 -16.53 -3.36
N ILE A 383 -1.84 -16.52 -4.25
CA ILE A 383 -1.94 -15.89 -5.58
C ILE A 383 -3.02 -16.60 -6.42
N GLU A 384 -2.98 -17.95 -6.50
CA GLU A 384 -3.96 -18.74 -7.25
C GLU A 384 -5.37 -18.60 -6.67
N PHE A 385 -5.51 -18.49 -5.33
CA PHE A 385 -6.80 -18.19 -4.70
C PHE A 385 -7.37 -16.87 -5.24
N ILE A 386 -6.58 -15.77 -5.23
CA ILE A 386 -7.04 -14.48 -5.75
C ILE A 386 -7.40 -14.58 -7.23
N LEU A 387 -6.57 -15.23 -8.05
CA LEU A 387 -6.85 -15.43 -9.47
C LEU A 387 -8.13 -16.25 -9.72
N SER A 388 -8.41 -17.26 -8.88
CA SER A 388 -9.64 -18.06 -8.97
C SER A 388 -10.89 -17.22 -8.69
N GLU A 389 -10.83 -16.32 -7.69
CA GLU A 389 -11.94 -15.41 -7.40
C GLU A 389 -12.14 -14.39 -8.53
N ILE A 390 -11.07 -13.91 -9.16
CA ILE A 390 -11.17 -13.05 -10.35
C ILE A 390 -11.89 -13.79 -11.50
N ARG A 391 -11.54 -15.06 -11.77
CA ARG A 391 -12.21 -15.90 -12.79
C ARG A 391 -13.70 -16.06 -12.53
N ASN A 392 -14.10 -16.13 -11.24
CA ASN A 392 -15.53 -16.22 -10.87
C ASN A 392 -16.32 -14.95 -11.15
N TYR A 393 -15.65 -13.82 -11.17
CA TYR A 393 -16.25 -12.48 -11.26
C TYR A 393 -16.30 -11.93 -12.68
N LEU A 394 -15.34 -12.31 -13.52
CA LEU A 394 -15.22 -11.87 -14.89
C LEU A 394 -16.00 -12.78 -15.85
N GLY A 395 -16.29 -12.27 -17.03
CA GLY A 395 -16.94 -13.03 -18.12
C GLY A 395 -16.04 -14.17 -18.60
N LYS A 396 -16.66 -15.24 -19.10
CA LYS A 396 -15.93 -16.43 -19.60
C LYS A 396 -15.01 -16.14 -20.79
N ASP A 397 -15.25 -15.05 -21.49
CA ASP A 397 -14.46 -14.59 -22.63
C ASP A 397 -13.12 -13.94 -22.21
N VAL A 398 -12.93 -13.73 -20.89
CA VAL A 398 -11.72 -13.12 -20.32
C VAL A 398 -10.84 -14.21 -19.72
N SER A 399 -9.67 -14.40 -20.33
CA SER A 399 -8.66 -15.31 -19.79
C SER A 399 -7.88 -14.66 -18.66
N VAL A 400 -8.05 -15.13 -17.43
CA VAL A 400 -7.29 -14.68 -16.25
C VAL A 400 -6.09 -15.59 -16.08
N ARG A 401 -4.91 -15.08 -16.41
CA ARG A 401 -3.67 -15.86 -16.48
C ARG A 401 -2.76 -15.56 -15.29
N ARG A 402 -2.03 -16.58 -14.83
CA ARG A 402 -0.96 -16.40 -13.81
C ARG A 402 0.12 -15.44 -14.30
N GLY A 403 0.43 -15.51 -15.60
CA GLY A 403 1.42 -14.65 -16.24
C GLY A 403 1.08 -13.16 -16.25
N ASP A 404 -0.18 -12.76 -16.05
CA ASP A 404 -0.59 -11.37 -15.97
C ASP A 404 -0.28 -10.73 -14.59
N VAL A 405 0.18 -11.52 -13.61
CA VAL A 405 0.59 -11.00 -12.30
C VAL A 405 1.94 -10.31 -12.42
N MET A 406 1.95 -8.99 -12.36
CA MET A 406 3.14 -8.15 -12.50
C MET A 406 3.99 -8.14 -11.23
N SER A 407 3.33 -8.16 -10.06
CA SER A 407 3.95 -8.32 -8.74
C SER A 407 2.98 -8.94 -7.76
N ALA A 408 3.50 -9.49 -6.68
CA ALA A 408 2.71 -9.98 -5.56
C ALA A 408 3.47 -9.73 -4.26
N TRP A 409 2.79 -9.27 -3.22
CA TRP A 409 3.42 -9.07 -1.91
C TRP A 409 2.54 -9.56 -0.77
N SER A 410 3.20 -9.90 0.33
CA SER A 410 2.56 -10.23 1.59
C SER A 410 2.76 -9.11 2.61
N GLY A 411 1.74 -8.80 3.40
CA GLY A 411 1.81 -7.86 4.52
C GLY A 411 1.35 -8.52 5.81
N LEU A 412 2.11 -8.34 6.89
CA LEU A 412 1.75 -8.83 8.21
C LEU A 412 0.80 -7.86 8.90
N ARG A 413 -0.38 -8.34 9.31
CA ARG A 413 -1.33 -7.56 10.11
C ARG A 413 -0.99 -7.72 11.59
N PRO A 414 -0.92 -6.62 12.37
CA PRO A 414 -0.69 -6.67 13.81
C PRO A 414 -2.02 -6.97 14.53
N LEU A 415 -2.60 -8.14 14.34
CA LEU A 415 -3.79 -8.54 15.07
C LEU A 415 -3.44 -8.75 16.54
N VAL A 416 -4.30 -8.28 17.45
CA VAL A 416 -4.04 -8.36 18.89
C VAL A 416 -5.14 -9.12 19.61
N ARG A 417 -4.73 -9.85 20.65
CA ARG A 417 -5.62 -10.51 21.58
C ARG A 417 -5.88 -9.54 22.74
N ASP A 418 -7.15 -9.35 23.09
CA ASP A 418 -7.51 -8.55 24.26
C ASP A 418 -7.17 -9.34 25.54
N PRO A 419 -6.20 -8.89 26.35
CA PRO A 419 -5.80 -9.63 27.55
C PRO A 419 -6.92 -9.67 28.61
N ASN A 420 -7.90 -8.77 28.53
CA ASN A 420 -9.02 -8.68 29.48
C ASN A 420 -10.20 -9.58 29.12
N LYS A 421 -10.23 -10.16 27.91
CA LYS A 421 -11.30 -11.07 27.47
C LYS A 421 -10.91 -12.53 27.69
N LYS A 422 -11.73 -13.28 28.43
CA LYS A 422 -11.51 -14.71 28.72
C LYS A 422 -11.64 -15.61 27.47
N ASP A 423 -12.26 -15.12 26.38
CA ASP A 423 -12.41 -15.88 25.16
C ASP A 423 -11.19 -15.67 24.23
N THR A 424 -10.38 -16.72 24.11
CA THR A 424 -9.17 -16.74 23.27
C THR A 424 -9.43 -16.65 21.77
N LYS A 425 -10.69 -16.73 21.33
CA LYS A 425 -11.11 -16.62 19.93
C LYS A 425 -11.51 -15.20 19.51
N SER A 426 -11.73 -14.28 20.48
CA SER A 426 -12.10 -12.90 20.17
C SER A 426 -10.85 -12.06 19.96
N LEU A 427 -10.40 -11.93 18.71
CA LEU A 427 -9.41 -10.95 18.31
C LEU A 427 -9.98 -9.53 18.55
N ALA A 428 -9.19 -8.67 19.18
CA ALA A 428 -9.56 -7.27 19.30
C ALA A 428 -9.59 -6.63 17.90
N ARG A 429 -10.74 -6.13 17.50
CA ARG A 429 -10.92 -5.43 16.21
C ARG A 429 -10.51 -3.97 16.28
N ASN A 430 -10.23 -3.49 17.50
CA ASN A 430 -9.72 -2.17 17.82
C ASN A 430 -8.23 -2.26 18.21
N HIS A 431 -7.59 -1.12 18.42
CA HIS A 431 -6.24 -1.07 18.97
C HIS A 431 -6.28 -1.23 20.50
N ILE A 432 -5.11 -1.54 21.08
CA ILE A 432 -4.90 -1.66 22.52
C ILE A 432 -3.76 -0.72 22.89
N ILE A 433 -3.97 0.06 23.94
CA ILE A 433 -2.93 0.87 24.57
C ILE A 433 -2.69 0.30 25.97
N GLU A 434 -1.44 -0.04 26.27
CA GLU A 434 -1.00 -0.60 27.53
C GLU A 434 0.17 0.21 28.09
N VAL A 435 0.16 0.47 29.39
CA VAL A 435 1.29 1.05 30.11
C VAL A 435 1.81 0.00 31.08
N SER A 436 3.03 -0.47 30.85
CA SER A 436 3.66 -1.49 31.70
C SER A 436 4.12 -0.91 33.06
N GLU A 437 4.44 -1.80 34.01
CA GLU A 437 5.02 -1.38 35.30
C GLU A 437 6.35 -0.63 35.13
N SER A 438 7.14 -0.97 34.12
CA SER A 438 8.38 -0.24 33.81
C SER A 438 8.14 1.14 33.16
N GLY A 439 6.90 1.47 32.80
CA GLY A 439 6.53 2.72 32.14
C GLY A 439 6.61 2.66 30.60
N LEU A 440 6.71 1.48 29.98
CA LEU A 440 6.59 1.36 28.53
C LEU A 440 5.15 1.61 28.11
N VAL A 441 4.92 2.59 27.23
CA VAL A 441 3.63 2.81 26.60
C VAL A 441 3.61 2.05 25.29
N THR A 442 2.73 1.06 25.17
CA THR A 442 2.62 0.22 23.99
C THR A 442 1.30 0.47 23.28
N ILE A 443 1.36 0.70 21.97
CA ILE A 443 0.21 0.73 21.07
C ILE A 443 0.29 -0.45 20.10
N ALA A 444 -0.75 -1.27 20.03
CA ALA A 444 -0.80 -2.44 19.17
C ALA A 444 -2.18 -2.62 18.52
N GLY A 445 -2.22 -3.20 17.32
CA GLY A 445 -3.45 -3.42 16.56
C GLY A 445 -3.91 -2.22 15.75
N GLY A 446 -5.23 -2.10 15.57
CA GLY A 446 -5.86 -1.00 14.86
C GLY A 446 -5.82 -1.10 13.32
N LYS A 447 -6.04 0.02 12.65
CA LYS A 447 -6.14 0.13 11.19
C LYS A 447 -5.44 1.37 10.68
N TRP A 448 -4.96 1.30 9.43
CA TRP A 448 -4.36 2.46 8.77
C TRP A 448 -5.28 3.68 8.78
N THR A 449 -6.57 3.50 8.52
CA THR A 449 -7.56 4.58 8.49
C THR A 449 -7.59 5.40 9.80
N THR A 450 -7.42 4.74 10.96
CA THR A 450 -7.55 5.37 12.29
C THR A 450 -6.19 5.69 12.94
N TYR A 451 -5.08 5.69 12.17
CA TYR A 451 -3.73 5.90 12.71
C TYR A 451 -3.61 7.18 13.56
N ARG A 452 -4.27 8.27 13.12
CA ARG A 452 -4.21 9.55 13.81
C ARG A 452 -4.86 9.50 15.20
N HIS A 453 -6.06 8.91 15.27
CA HIS A 453 -6.77 8.74 16.55
C HIS A 453 -6.00 7.80 17.48
N MET A 454 -5.45 6.70 16.96
CA MET A 454 -4.55 5.82 17.72
C MET A 454 -3.34 6.58 18.28
N ALA A 455 -2.76 7.47 17.50
CA ALA A 455 -1.64 8.31 17.92
C ALA A 455 -2.07 9.29 19.03
N GLU A 456 -3.19 9.97 18.87
CA GLU A 456 -3.78 10.89 19.86
C GLU A 456 -3.97 10.19 21.22
N GLU A 457 -4.65 9.05 21.25
CA GLU A 457 -4.88 8.29 22.48
C GLU A 457 -3.57 7.77 23.09
N THR A 458 -2.59 7.38 22.25
CA THR A 458 -1.26 6.94 22.74
C THR A 458 -0.50 8.09 23.42
N VAL A 459 -0.52 9.28 22.82
CA VAL A 459 0.13 10.47 23.41
C VAL A 459 -0.58 10.89 24.68
N ASP A 460 -1.91 10.84 24.75
CA ASP A 460 -2.67 11.11 25.96
C ASP A 460 -2.30 10.13 27.09
N ALA A 461 -2.16 8.84 26.76
CA ALA A 461 -1.70 7.83 27.72
C ALA A 461 -0.27 8.09 28.21
N ALA A 462 0.65 8.49 27.30
CA ALA A 462 2.02 8.83 27.62
C ALA A 462 2.11 10.05 28.55
N ILE A 463 1.36 11.11 28.24
CA ILE A 463 1.29 12.33 29.05
C ILE A 463 0.82 11.99 30.47
N LYS A 464 -0.26 11.21 30.58
CA LYS A 464 -0.82 10.82 31.88
C LYS A 464 0.12 9.92 32.69
N ALA A 465 0.76 8.93 32.03
CA ALA A 465 1.60 7.95 32.71
C ALA A 465 2.94 8.53 33.21
N HIS A 466 3.47 9.53 32.52
CA HIS A 466 4.79 10.12 32.81
C HIS A 466 4.73 11.58 33.26
N ASN A 467 3.52 12.12 33.51
CA ASN A 467 3.29 13.51 33.93
C ASN A 467 4.02 14.52 33.02
N LEU A 468 3.91 14.31 31.68
CA LEU A 468 4.51 15.22 30.71
C LEU A 468 3.69 16.52 30.63
N GLU A 469 4.35 17.62 30.32
CA GLU A 469 3.75 18.97 30.24
C GLU A 469 3.65 19.46 28.81
N PRO A 470 2.59 19.08 28.06
CA PRO A 470 2.38 19.57 26.70
C PRO A 470 1.96 21.05 26.73
N LYS A 471 2.36 21.80 25.70
CA LYS A 471 1.95 23.21 25.54
C LYS A 471 0.52 23.33 25.00
N ASN A 472 0.08 22.34 24.22
CA ASN A 472 -1.20 22.32 23.53
C ASN A 472 -1.88 20.95 23.69
N GLY A 473 -3.18 20.88 23.44
CA GLY A 473 -3.89 19.64 23.16
C GLY A 473 -3.56 19.09 21.78
N CYS A 474 -4.22 17.98 21.39
CA CYS A 474 -4.09 17.42 20.03
C CYS A 474 -4.58 18.41 18.97
N VAL A 475 -3.74 18.71 17.98
CA VAL A 475 -4.02 19.63 16.86
C VAL A 475 -3.86 18.96 15.50
N THR A 476 -3.69 17.65 15.46
CA THR A 476 -3.48 16.89 14.22
C THR A 476 -4.73 16.75 13.31
N PRO A 477 -6.00 16.89 13.78
CA PRO A 477 -7.12 17.00 12.85
C PRO A 477 -7.02 18.25 11.99
N GLY A 478 -7.00 18.08 10.65
CA GLY A 478 -6.85 19.19 9.67
C GLY A 478 -5.43 19.73 9.52
N LEU A 479 -4.42 19.13 10.18
CA LEU A 479 -3.01 19.50 10.00
C LEU A 479 -2.49 19.01 8.65
N LEU A 480 -2.15 19.94 7.76
CA LEU A 480 -1.66 19.62 6.41
C LEU A 480 -0.30 18.91 6.45
N LEU A 481 -0.19 17.84 5.69
CA LEU A 481 1.07 17.13 5.54
C LEU A 481 2.01 17.83 4.54
N ASP A 482 3.30 17.50 4.60
CA ASP A 482 4.31 18.04 3.67
C ASP A 482 3.90 17.75 2.22
N GLY A 483 3.87 18.79 1.40
CA GLY A 483 3.38 18.75 0.03
C GLY A 483 1.92 19.20 -0.18
N ALA A 484 1.11 19.27 0.90
CA ALA A 484 -0.31 19.62 0.78
C ALA A 484 -0.61 21.13 0.79
N HIS A 485 0.30 21.96 1.32
CA HIS A 485 0.04 23.37 1.66
C HIS A 485 -0.41 24.25 0.47
N ASN A 486 0.21 24.06 -0.69
CA ASN A 486 -0.14 24.77 -1.93
C ASN A 486 -0.48 23.79 -3.06
N TYR A 487 -1.01 22.64 -2.72
CA TYR A 487 -1.48 21.69 -3.72
C TYR A 487 -2.79 22.16 -4.33
N ASP A 488 -2.83 22.15 -5.65
CA ASP A 488 -4.01 22.35 -6.48
C ASP A 488 -4.06 21.25 -7.54
N PRO A 489 -5.23 20.71 -7.89
CA PRO A 489 -5.37 19.69 -8.94
C PRO A 489 -4.81 20.12 -10.31
N LEU A 490 -4.67 21.42 -10.57
CA LEU A 490 -4.08 21.99 -11.80
C LEU A 490 -2.56 22.17 -11.72
N LEU A 491 -1.93 21.88 -10.58
CA LEU A 491 -0.49 22.04 -10.38
C LEU A 491 0.35 21.34 -11.47
N TYR A 492 -0.09 20.20 -11.97
CA TYR A 492 0.60 19.47 -13.03
C TYR A 492 0.69 20.30 -14.34
N ILE A 493 -0.28 21.16 -14.62
CA ILE A 493 -0.25 22.03 -15.81
C ILE A 493 0.94 23.00 -15.74
N HIS A 494 1.19 23.58 -14.57
CA HIS A 494 2.36 24.43 -14.36
C HIS A 494 3.67 23.65 -14.53
N LEU A 495 3.73 22.40 -14.08
CA LEU A 495 4.90 21.53 -14.31
C LEU A 495 5.14 21.27 -15.80
N VAL A 496 4.08 21.11 -16.59
CA VAL A 496 4.18 20.94 -18.06
C VAL A 496 4.61 22.25 -18.73
N GLN A 497 3.92 23.37 -18.43
CA GLN A 497 4.12 24.64 -19.11
C GLN A 497 5.43 25.34 -18.75
N ASP A 498 5.77 25.35 -17.45
CA ASP A 498 6.91 26.14 -16.95
C ASP A 498 8.24 25.35 -17.01
N TYR A 499 8.17 23.99 -16.97
CA TYR A 499 9.36 23.14 -16.96
C TYR A 499 9.52 22.26 -18.21
N GLY A 500 8.46 22.05 -18.99
CA GLY A 500 8.50 21.21 -20.17
C GLY A 500 8.55 19.71 -19.87
N LEU A 501 7.88 19.28 -18.79
CA LEU A 501 7.71 17.87 -18.44
C LEU A 501 6.57 17.22 -19.25
N GLU A 502 6.64 15.92 -19.48
CA GLU A 502 5.52 15.15 -20.04
C GLU A 502 4.30 15.18 -19.11
N VAL A 503 3.10 15.13 -19.67
CA VAL A 503 1.84 15.27 -18.92
C VAL A 503 1.68 14.21 -17.83
N ASP A 504 1.94 12.94 -18.15
CA ASP A 504 1.80 11.85 -17.19
C ASP A 504 2.87 11.88 -16.09
N VAL A 505 4.09 12.34 -16.41
CA VAL A 505 5.16 12.61 -15.44
C VAL A 505 4.77 13.77 -14.53
N ALA A 506 4.25 14.86 -15.10
CA ALA A 506 3.80 16.02 -14.33
C ALA A 506 2.64 15.66 -13.37
N GLN A 507 1.68 14.86 -13.84
CA GLN A 507 0.59 14.32 -13.00
C GLN A 507 1.12 13.42 -11.88
N HIS A 508 2.07 12.53 -12.21
CA HIS A 508 2.72 11.68 -11.22
C HIS A 508 3.43 12.52 -10.14
N LEU A 509 4.24 13.48 -10.53
CA LEU A 509 4.95 14.34 -9.57
C LEU A 509 3.98 15.15 -8.70
N ALA A 510 2.93 15.73 -9.28
CA ALA A 510 1.91 16.48 -8.56
C ALA A 510 1.20 15.59 -7.52
N ASN A 511 0.83 14.36 -7.90
CA ASN A 511 0.11 13.42 -7.04
C ASN A 511 1.02 12.74 -6.00
N THR A 512 2.34 12.72 -6.21
CA THR A 512 3.29 12.07 -5.30
C THR A 512 3.90 13.05 -4.30
N TYR A 513 4.20 14.27 -4.75
CA TYR A 513 4.96 15.27 -4.00
C TYR A 513 4.17 16.54 -3.68
N GLY A 514 2.96 16.70 -4.25
CA GLY A 514 2.16 17.92 -4.07
C GLY A 514 2.93 19.17 -4.49
N ASP A 515 2.96 20.20 -3.66
CA ASP A 515 3.69 21.44 -3.94
C ASP A 515 5.22 21.29 -3.93
N ARG A 516 5.75 20.14 -3.44
CA ARG A 516 7.17 19.79 -3.53
C ARG A 516 7.57 19.31 -4.94
N ALA A 517 6.61 19.00 -5.80
CA ALA A 517 6.86 18.61 -7.20
C ALA A 517 7.71 19.64 -7.95
N PHE A 518 7.55 20.93 -7.64
CA PHE A 518 8.41 22.00 -8.20
C PHE A 518 9.89 21.86 -7.80
N VAL A 519 10.17 21.30 -6.63
CA VAL A 519 11.55 21.03 -6.20
C VAL A 519 12.14 19.90 -7.02
N VAL A 520 11.37 18.82 -7.24
CA VAL A 520 11.78 17.70 -8.09
C VAL A 520 11.98 18.15 -9.53
N ALA A 521 11.05 18.93 -10.08
CA ALA A 521 11.15 19.47 -11.44
C ALA A 521 12.43 20.29 -11.68
N ARG A 522 12.85 21.10 -10.70
CA ARG A 522 14.12 21.85 -10.76
C ARG A 522 15.37 20.99 -10.73
N MET A 523 15.27 19.73 -10.26
CA MET A 523 16.38 18.77 -10.25
C MET A 523 16.46 17.98 -11.55
N CYS A 524 15.47 18.09 -12.44
CA CYS A 524 15.44 17.42 -13.73
C CYS A 524 16.51 18.00 -14.67
N LYS A 525 17.21 17.11 -15.35
CA LYS A 525 18.18 17.47 -16.40
C LYS A 525 17.45 17.63 -17.74
N MET A 526 18.03 18.44 -18.62
CA MET A 526 17.56 18.59 -19.99
C MET A 526 17.71 17.28 -20.75
N THR A 527 16.68 16.90 -21.53
CA THR A 527 16.69 15.67 -22.32
C THR A 527 17.48 15.79 -23.63
N GLY A 528 17.73 17.02 -24.10
CA GLY A 528 18.26 17.30 -25.43
C GLY A 528 17.26 17.09 -26.57
N LYS A 529 16.03 16.64 -26.26
CA LYS A 529 14.92 16.45 -27.22
C LYS A 529 14.09 17.74 -27.33
N ARG A 530 13.34 17.86 -28.44
CA ARG A 530 12.35 18.94 -28.56
C ARG A 530 11.25 18.83 -27.49
N TRP A 531 10.87 17.60 -27.16
CA TRP A 531 9.89 17.27 -26.11
C TRP A 531 10.12 15.84 -25.59
N PRO A 532 10.04 15.58 -24.28
CA PRO A 532 9.99 16.59 -23.21
C PRO A 532 11.29 17.40 -23.12
N ILE A 533 11.21 18.64 -22.59
CA ILE A 533 12.40 19.51 -22.46
C ILE A 533 13.31 19.00 -21.34
N VAL A 534 12.71 18.61 -20.20
CA VAL A 534 13.45 18.09 -19.04
C VAL A 534 12.83 16.77 -18.57
N GLY A 535 13.59 16.00 -17.79
CA GLY A 535 13.13 14.79 -17.12
C GLY A 535 13.51 13.52 -17.87
N HIS A 536 14.61 12.88 -17.45
CA HIS A 536 14.98 11.55 -17.91
C HIS A 536 14.22 10.51 -17.09
N ARG A 537 13.41 9.68 -17.77
CA ARG A 537 12.71 8.56 -17.13
C ARG A 537 13.71 7.48 -16.71
N LEU A 538 13.42 6.81 -15.61
CA LEU A 538 14.11 5.59 -15.20
C LEU A 538 13.70 4.40 -16.06
N HIS A 539 12.41 4.35 -16.44
CA HIS A 539 11.80 3.30 -17.25
C HIS A 539 10.77 3.90 -18.21
N GLU A 540 10.68 3.40 -19.42
CA GLU A 540 9.82 3.98 -20.47
C GLU A 540 8.32 3.87 -20.15
N GLU A 541 7.88 2.77 -19.56
CA GLU A 541 6.47 2.51 -19.24
C GLU A 541 5.98 3.27 -18.00
N PHE A 542 6.89 3.72 -17.13
CA PHE A 542 6.54 4.34 -15.84
C PHE A 542 6.97 5.80 -15.78
N PRO A 543 6.19 6.66 -15.11
CA PRO A 543 6.46 8.09 -15.06
C PRO A 543 7.57 8.50 -14.06
N TYR A 544 8.36 7.54 -13.57
CA TYR A 544 9.42 7.79 -12.61
C TYR A 544 10.67 8.40 -13.25
N LEU A 545 11.23 9.43 -12.62
CA LEU A 545 12.38 10.17 -13.12
C LEU A 545 13.66 9.88 -12.33
N GLU A 546 14.82 10.02 -12.98
CA GLU A 546 16.13 10.06 -12.31
C GLU A 546 16.17 11.12 -11.20
N ALA A 547 15.51 12.26 -11.39
CA ALA A 547 15.42 13.35 -10.42
C ALA A 547 14.79 12.91 -9.09
N GLU A 548 13.88 11.96 -9.14
CA GLU A 548 13.22 11.44 -7.94
C GLU A 548 14.18 10.61 -7.06
N VAL A 549 15.20 9.97 -7.64
CA VAL A 549 16.24 9.28 -6.86
C VAL A 549 17.06 10.28 -6.03
N TYR A 550 17.43 11.40 -6.63
CA TYR A 550 18.12 12.49 -5.91
C TYR A 550 17.24 13.10 -4.81
N TYR A 551 15.94 13.24 -5.08
CA TYR A 551 15.00 13.77 -4.11
C TYR A 551 14.73 12.78 -2.98
N ALA A 552 14.65 11.47 -3.28
CA ALA A 552 14.51 10.39 -2.30
C ALA A 552 15.63 10.40 -1.25
N ILE A 553 16.89 10.67 -1.66
CA ILE A 553 18.01 10.82 -0.73
C ILE A 553 17.79 11.98 0.23
N ARG A 554 17.21 13.10 -0.25
CA ARG A 554 16.84 14.23 0.62
C ARG A 554 15.70 13.89 1.59
N GLU A 555 14.88 12.90 1.25
CA GLU A 555 13.84 12.32 2.11
C GLU A 555 14.35 11.09 2.89
N TYR A 556 15.67 11.05 3.15
CA TYR A 556 16.35 10.05 3.99
C TYR A 556 16.39 8.62 3.42
N ALA A 557 16.26 8.43 2.12
CA ALA A 557 16.54 7.12 1.51
C ALA A 557 18.05 6.80 1.64
N CYS A 558 18.37 5.66 2.27
CA CYS A 558 19.73 5.20 2.55
C CYS A 558 20.10 3.96 1.73
N THR A 559 19.14 3.23 1.19
CA THR A 559 19.34 1.99 0.42
C THR A 559 18.56 2.03 -0.89
N ALA A 560 18.95 1.16 -1.85
CA ALA A 560 18.23 1.05 -3.11
C ALA A 560 16.77 0.61 -2.92
N ILE A 561 16.50 -0.25 -1.92
CA ILE A 561 15.14 -0.69 -1.57
C ILE A 561 14.27 0.49 -1.11
N ASP A 562 14.83 1.43 -0.34
CA ASP A 562 14.09 2.62 0.12
C ASP A 562 13.53 3.41 -1.07
N VAL A 563 14.32 3.49 -2.16
CA VAL A 563 13.92 4.19 -3.37
C VAL A 563 12.86 3.41 -4.14
N ILE A 564 13.15 2.17 -4.56
CA ILE A 564 12.28 1.41 -5.46
C ILE A 564 10.97 0.93 -4.83
N ALA A 565 10.94 0.79 -3.49
CA ALA A 565 9.80 0.23 -2.77
C ALA A 565 8.98 1.26 -1.99
N ARG A 566 9.59 2.35 -1.48
CA ARG A 566 8.94 3.29 -0.54
C ARG A 566 8.83 4.72 -1.07
N ARG A 567 9.87 5.25 -1.76
CA ARG A 567 9.81 6.58 -2.40
C ARG A 567 9.10 6.50 -3.73
N MET A 568 9.52 5.56 -4.57
CA MET A 568 8.79 5.07 -5.74
C MET A 568 8.04 3.79 -5.36
N ARG A 569 7.13 3.35 -6.21
CA ARG A 569 6.39 2.11 -5.97
C ARG A 569 6.65 1.05 -7.04
N ILE A 570 7.69 1.24 -7.85
CA ILE A 570 7.96 0.42 -9.02
C ILE A 570 8.13 -1.08 -8.69
N ALA A 571 8.76 -1.42 -7.54
CA ALA A 571 8.89 -2.80 -7.11
C ALA A 571 7.53 -3.45 -6.77
N PHE A 572 6.56 -2.66 -6.31
CA PHE A 572 5.21 -3.10 -6.03
C PHE A 572 4.31 -3.13 -7.28
N LEU A 573 4.64 -2.37 -8.32
CA LEU A 573 3.86 -2.29 -9.55
C LEU A 573 4.26 -3.38 -10.55
N ASN A 574 5.57 -3.51 -10.79
CA ASN A 574 6.09 -4.44 -11.79
C ASN A 574 7.52 -4.87 -11.42
N THR A 575 7.70 -6.15 -11.13
CA THR A 575 8.99 -6.71 -10.73
C THR A 575 10.04 -6.64 -11.85
N TYR A 576 9.64 -6.81 -13.10
CA TYR A 576 10.56 -6.71 -14.24
C TYR A 576 11.09 -5.28 -14.41
N ALA A 577 10.19 -4.30 -14.45
CA ALA A 577 10.58 -2.91 -14.53
C ALA A 577 11.45 -2.48 -13.32
N ALA A 578 11.20 -3.06 -12.14
CA ALA A 578 12.03 -2.82 -10.96
C ALA A 578 13.45 -3.34 -11.13
N HIS A 579 13.63 -4.53 -11.71
CA HIS A 579 14.96 -5.06 -12.04
C HIS A 579 15.69 -4.19 -13.08
N GLU A 580 14.98 -3.75 -14.12
CA GLU A 580 15.55 -2.92 -15.19
C GLU A 580 16.06 -1.57 -14.70
N VAL A 581 15.37 -0.91 -13.78
CA VAL A 581 15.79 0.39 -13.25
C VAL A 581 16.85 0.30 -12.15
N LEU A 582 17.04 -0.87 -11.55
CA LEU A 582 17.79 -1.03 -10.32
C LEU A 582 19.26 -0.58 -10.46
N GLU A 583 19.93 -0.96 -11.54
CA GLU A 583 21.33 -0.57 -11.77
C GLU A 583 21.48 0.95 -11.87
N LYS A 584 20.54 1.60 -12.53
CA LYS A 584 20.54 3.06 -12.67
C LYS A 584 20.29 3.74 -11.34
N VAL A 585 19.37 3.23 -10.53
CA VAL A 585 19.12 3.73 -9.16
C VAL A 585 20.36 3.61 -8.30
N VAL A 586 21.01 2.44 -8.28
CA VAL A 586 22.24 2.21 -7.51
C VAL A 586 23.39 3.10 -8.00
N GLN A 587 23.52 3.30 -9.30
CA GLN A 587 24.53 4.19 -9.88
C GLN A 587 24.35 5.64 -9.40
N ILE A 588 23.11 6.15 -9.39
CA ILE A 588 22.80 7.52 -8.93
C ILE A 588 23.07 7.62 -7.43
N MET A 589 22.53 6.70 -6.63
CA MET A 589 22.72 6.69 -5.17
C MET A 589 24.19 6.55 -4.79
N GLY A 590 24.92 5.65 -5.47
CA GLY A 590 26.35 5.41 -5.21
C GLY A 590 27.19 6.68 -5.42
N LYS A 591 26.85 7.46 -6.43
CA LYS A 591 27.52 8.74 -6.67
C LYS A 591 27.18 9.80 -5.60
N GLU A 592 25.91 9.93 -5.24
CA GLU A 592 25.45 10.93 -4.27
C GLU A 592 25.86 10.60 -2.82
N LEU A 593 25.85 9.32 -2.47
CA LEU A 593 26.18 8.82 -1.13
C LEU A 593 27.64 8.38 -0.98
N ASN A 594 28.45 8.55 -2.04
CA ASN A 594 29.87 8.16 -2.09
C ASN A 594 30.10 6.68 -1.76
N TRP A 595 29.28 5.78 -2.30
CA TRP A 595 29.45 4.34 -2.10
C TRP A 595 30.68 3.81 -2.83
N SER A 596 31.37 2.87 -2.21
CA SER A 596 32.39 2.08 -2.89
C SER A 596 31.75 1.13 -3.92
N SER A 597 32.55 0.66 -4.88
CA SER A 597 32.08 -0.35 -5.84
C SER A 597 31.62 -1.66 -5.15
N ALA A 598 32.17 -1.98 -3.97
CA ALA A 598 31.72 -3.10 -3.16
C ALA A 598 30.32 -2.84 -2.57
N GLU A 599 30.08 -1.64 -2.06
CA GLU A 599 28.75 -1.27 -1.54
C GLU A 599 27.70 -1.22 -2.66
N CYS A 600 28.03 -0.68 -3.83
CA CYS A 600 27.10 -0.71 -4.98
C CYS A 600 26.70 -2.15 -5.33
N ARG A 601 27.65 -3.09 -5.41
CA ARG A 601 27.34 -4.51 -5.68
C ARG A 601 26.45 -5.11 -4.59
N LYS A 602 26.76 -4.84 -3.33
CA LYS A 602 25.94 -5.29 -2.18
C LYS A 602 24.52 -4.75 -2.23
N GLN A 603 24.34 -3.46 -2.57
CA GLN A 603 23.02 -2.85 -2.70
C GLN A 603 22.22 -3.45 -3.85
N LEU A 604 22.87 -3.76 -4.99
CA LEU A 604 22.26 -4.48 -6.10
C LEU A 604 21.77 -5.87 -5.68
N GLU A 605 22.61 -6.64 -5.01
CA GLU A 605 22.27 -7.99 -4.55
C GLU A 605 21.11 -8.00 -3.56
N ILE A 606 21.17 -7.12 -2.54
CA ILE A 606 20.10 -7.01 -1.54
C ILE A 606 18.77 -6.61 -2.18
N ALA A 607 18.79 -5.64 -3.10
CA ALA A 607 17.58 -5.18 -3.77
C ALA A 607 17.02 -6.21 -4.76
N ARG A 608 17.85 -6.98 -5.46
CA ARG A 608 17.42 -8.11 -6.29
C ARG A 608 16.76 -9.19 -5.43
N ASN A 609 17.38 -9.59 -4.33
CA ASN A 609 16.78 -10.54 -3.40
C ASN A 609 15.42 -10.08 -2.84
N PHE A 610 15.28 -8.78 -2.57
CA PHE A 610 14.00 -8.20 -2.15
C PHE A 610 12.92 -8.35 -3.23
N ILE A 611 13.24 -8.00 -4.49
CA ILE A 611 12.30 -8.13 -5.62
C ILE A 611 11.93 -9.59 -5.84
N ASP A 612 12.90 -10.49 -5.82
CA ASP A 612 12.69 -11.91 -6.09
C ASP A 612 11.80 -12.56 -5.02
N ARG A 613 12.10 -12.36 -3.74
CA ARG A 613 11.42 -13.04 -2.63
C ARG A 613 10.15 -12.33 -2.18
N GLU A 614 10.25 -11.02 -1.89
CA GLU A 614 9.15 -10.31 -1.25
C GLU A 614 8.13 -9.76 -2.24
N MET A 615 8.52 -9.55 -3.53
CA MET A 615 7.63 -9.05 -4.59
C MET A 615 7.12 -10.14 -5.54
N GLY A 616 7.35 -11.42 -5.20
CA GLY A 616 6.70 -12.56 -5.82
C GLY A 616 7.33 -13.09 -7.11
N GLN A 617 8.54 -12.65 -7.46
CA GLN A 617 9.24 -13.17 -8.65
C GLN A 617 9.63 -14.64 -8.47
N GLU A 618 10.17 -15.03 -7.31
CA GLU A 618 10.51 -16.43 -7.00
C GLU A 618 9.28 -17.33 -7.03
N ALA A 619 8.15 -16.89 -6.45
CA ALA A 619 6.88 -17.62 -6.51
C ALA A 619 6.40 -17.81 -7.95
N ARG A 620 6.68 -16.86 -8.85
CA ARG A 620 6.38 -16.99 -10.28
C ARG A 620 7.26 -18.05 -10.95
N MET A 621 8.56 -18.03 -10.70
CA MET A 621 9.51 -19.00 -11.27
C MET A 621 9.19 -20.43 -10.80
N GLN A 622 8.86 -20.63 -9.53
CA GLN A 622 8.37 -21.92 -9.03
C GLN A 622 7.10 -22.38 -9.74
N SER A 623 6.13 -21.48 -9.95
CA SER A 623 4.90 -21.80 -10.67
C SER A 623 5.19 -22.29 -12.10
N VAL A 624 6.16 -21.71 -12.79
CA VAL A 624 6.55 -22.13 -14.15
C VAL A 624 7.27 -23.49 -14.14
N SER A 625 8.16 -23.73 -13.17
CA SER A 625 8.91 -24.98 -13.06
C SER A 625 8.02 -26.18 -12.69
N GLU A 626 6.90 -25.95 -11.99
CA GLU A 626 5.92 -26.97 -11.60
C GLU A 626 4.88 -27.29 -12.69
N VAL A 627 4.88 -26.55 -13.82
CA VAL A 627 3.94 -26.79 -14.92
C VAL A 627 4.17 -28.17 -15.53
N ALA A 628 3.14 -28.99 -15.50
CA ALA A 628 3.17 -30.24 -16.25
C ALA A 628 3.29 -29.97 -17.77
N LEU A 629 4.20 -30.66 -18.44
CA LEU A 629 4.36 -30.58 -19.90
C LEU A 629 3.09 -31.07 -20.57
N ASN A 630 2.23 -30.18 -21.04
CA ASN A 630 0.99 -30.50 -21.73
C ASN A 630 1.04 -30.17 -23.23
N LEU A 631 2.22 -30.16 -23.81
CA LEU A 631 2.44 -29.98 -25.24
C LEU A 631 2.06 -31.24 -26.01
N THR A 632 1.38 -31.07 -27.14
CA THR A 632 1.17 -32.16 -28.08
C THR A 632 2.50 -32.53 -28.76
N LYS A 633 2.55 -33.71 -29.41
CA LYS A 633 3.76 -34.12 -30.12
C LYS A 633 4.16 -33.12 -31.21
N GLU A 634 3.19 -32.51 -31.86
CA GLU A 634 3.40 -31.50 -32.91
C GLU A 634 3.97 -30.20 -32.32
N GLU A 635 3.40 -29.74 -31.19
CA GLU A 635 3.90 -28.55 -30.46
C GLU A 635 5.31 -28.78 -29.92
N MET A 636 5.59 -29.96 -29.37
CA MET A 636 6.94 -30.33 -28.94
C MET A 636 7.94 -30.36 -30.10
N GLN A 637 7.53 -30.86 -31.25
CA GLN A 637 8.38 -30.87 -32.45
C GLN A 637 8.65 -29.45 -32.93
N THR A 638 7.63 -28.58 -32.97
CA THR A 638 7.77 -27.19 -33.35
C THR A 638 8.73 -26.44 -32.40
N ALA A 639 8.57 -26.62 -31.10
CA ALA A 639 9.46 -26.02 -30.11
C ALA A 639 10.91 -26.55 -30.25
N LYS A 640 11.08 -27.85 -30.49
CA LYS A 640 12.39 -28.47 -30.75
C LYS A 640 13.06 -27.92 -31.98
N ASP A 641 12.30 -27.74 -33.06
CA ASP A 641 12.83 -27.19 -34.32
C ASP A 641 13.30 -25.75 -34.14
N ARG A 642 12.56 -24.92 -33.37
CA ARG A 642 12.96 -23.58 -33.01
C ARG A 642 14.19 -23.57 -32.10
N PHE A 643 14.26 -24.47 -31.13
CA PHE A 643 15.44 -24.64 -30.29
C PHE A 643 16.67 -24.97 -31.16
N ASN A 644 16.57 -25.93 -32.09
CA ASN A 644 17.66 -26.31 -32.97
C ASN A 644 18.08 -25.19 -33.94
N GLN A 645 17.17 -24.28 -34.32
CA GLN A 645 17.50 -23.08 -35.10
C GLN A 645 18.41 -22.12 -34.34
N LEU A 646 18.26 -22.03 -33.01
CA LEU A 646 19.11 -21.25 -32.16
C LEU A 646 20.40 -21.99 -31.78
N ASP A 647 20.30 -23.25 -31.36
CA ASP A 647 21.45 -24.15 -31.06
C ASP A 647 22.02 -24.80 -32.31
N ARG A 648 22.57 -24.00 -33.24
CA ARG A 648 23.14 -24.50 -34.50
C ARG A 648 24.35 -25.40 -34.29
N ASP A 649 25.07 -25.17 -33.24
CA ASP A 649 26.29 -25.91 -32.89
C ASP A 649 25.98 -27.24 -32.18
N ARG A 650 24.68 -27.50 -31.95
CA ARG A 650 24.15 -28.72 -31.30
C ARG A 650 24.77 -29.00 -29.94
N LYS A 651 24.97 -27.96 -29.15
CA LYS A 651 25.50 -28.03 -27.77
C LYS A 651 24.52 -28.61 -26.78
N GLY A 652 23.23 -28.60 -27.12
CA GLY A 652 22.12 -28.97 -26.23
C GLY A 652 21.61 -27.83 -25.34
N HIS A 653 22.18 -26.65 -25.47
CA HIS A 653 21.76 -25.45 -24.75
C HIS A 653 21.95 -24.19 -25.59
N ILE A 654 21.15 -23.15 -25.30
CA ILE A 654 21.20 -21.85 -25.97
C ILE A 654 21.84 -20.85 -25.01
N THR A 655 22.79 -20.08 -25.51
CA THR A 655 23.46 -18.99 -24.78
C THR A 655 23.12 -17.64 -25.38
N VAL A 656 23.47 -16.55 -24.71
CA VAL A 656 23.37 -15.17 -25.22
C VAL A 656 24.04 -15.04 -26.59
N ASN A 657 25.15 -15.77 -26.85
CA ASN A 657 25.85 -15.73 -28.13
C ASN A 657 25.05 -16.36 -29.27
N ASP A 658 24.26 -17.37 -28.99
CA ASP A 658 23.40 -18.04 -30.00
C ASP A 658 22.24 -17.12 -30.36
N ILE A 659 21.61 -16.48 -29.40
CA ILE A 659 20.56 -15.47 -29.60
C ILE A 659 21.11 -14.29 -30.41
N ARG A 660 22.28 -13.74 -30.03
CA ARG A 660 22.95 -12.66 -30.77
C ARG A 660 23.23 -13.04 -32.21
N ARG A 661 23.75 -14.24 -32.45
CA ARG A 661 24.02 -14.77 -33.80
C ARG A 661 22.74 -14.84 -34.64
N HIS A 662 21.67 -15.35 -34.05
CA HIS A 662 20.36 -15.46 -34.69
C HIS A 662 19.83 -14.10 -35.16
N PHE A 663 19.83 -13.09 -34.30
CA PHE A 663 19.41 -11.74 -34.67
C PHE A 663 20.28 -11.10 -35.74
N ARG A 664 21.60 -11.23 -35.63
CA ARG A 664 22.53 -10.71 -36.63
C ARG A 664 22.31 -11.33 -38.01
N ASP A 665 22.04 -12.64 -38.09
CA ASP A 665 21.81 -13.35 -39.35
C ASP A 665 20.51 -12.92 -40.03
N HIS A 666 19.56 -12.37 -39.26
CA HIS A 666 18.31 -11.76 -39.78
C HIS A 666 18.43 -10.25 -40.01
N GLY A 667 19.64 -9.68 -39.88
CA GLY A 667 19.89 -8.26 -40.15
C GLY A 667 19.47 -7.32 -39.00
N GLU A 668 19.07 -7.85 -37.87
CA GLU A 668 18.66 -7.11 -36.69
C GLU A 668 19.86 -6.81 -35.77
N LYS A 669 19.93 -5.56 -35.29
CA LYS A 669 20.87 -5.17 -34.25
C LYS A 669 20.10 -5.07 -32.92
N ILE A 670 20.43 -5.93 -32.00
CA ILE A 670 19.85 -5.95 -30.65
C ILE A 670 20.90 -5.46 -29.65
N ASP A 671 20.44 -4.73 -28.62
CA ASP A 671 21.30 -4.26 -27.55
C ASP A 671 21.76 -5.44 -26.67
N GLU A 672 23.03 -5.41 -26.27
CA GLU A 672 23.63 -6.46 -25.41
C GLU A 672 22.86 -6.64 -24.10
N ARG A 673 22.38 -5.56 -23.52
CA ARG A 673 21.60 -5.60 -22.29
C ARG A 673 20.28 -6.35 -22.51
N LEU A 674 19.59 -6.05 -23.60
CA LEU A 674 18.33 -6.72 -23.96
C LEU A 674 18.55 -8.22 -24.23
N LEU A 675 19.66 -8.63 -24.81
CA LEU A 675 19.99 -10.03 -25.01
C LEU A 675 20.09 -10.81 -23.70
N HIS A 676 20.80 -10.24 -22.72
CA HIS A 676 20.92 -10.85 -21.39
C HIS A 676 19.58 -10.89 -20.66
N GLU A 677 18.75 -9.85 -20.80
CA GLU A 677 17.41 -9.80 -20.22
C GLU A 677 16.50 -10.88 -20.83
N LEU A 678 16.53 -11.05 -22.16
CA LEU A 678 15.75 -12.07 -22.85
C LEU A 678 16.10 -13.50 -22.39
N LEU A 679 17.39 -13.79 -22.20
CA LEU A 679 17.81 -15.08 -21.68
C LEU A 679 17.38 -15.26 -20.22
N ASN A 680 17.61 -14.25 -19.37
CA ASN A 680 17.27 -14.30 -17.96
C ASN A 680 15.76 -14.47 -17.68
N GLU A 681 14.89 -14.04 -18.61
CA GLU A 681 13.44 -14.25 -18.50
C GLU A 681 13.03 -15.74 -18.64
N VAL A 682 13.84 -16.54 -19.30
CA VAL A 682 13.52 -17.94 -19.66
C VAL A 682 14.43 -18.95 -18.99
N ASP A 683 15.58 -18.55 -18.52
CA ASP A 683 16.54 -19.36 -17.75
C ASP A 683 16.00 -19.59 -16.33
N LEU A 684 15.36 -20.74 -16.12
CA LEU A 684 14.67 -21.05 -14.87
C LEU A 684 15.63 -21.41 -13.73
N ASN A 685 16.76 -22.01 -14.07
CA ASN A 685 17.77 -22.44 -13.10
C ASN A 685 18.89 -21.40 -12.87
N LYS A 686 18.86 -20.28 -13.62
CA LYS A 686 19.80 -19.15 -13.55
C LYS A 686 21.28 -19.56 -13.78
N ASN A 687 21.50 -20.55 -14.65
CA ASN A 687 22.84 -20.98 -15.02
C ASN A 687 23.45 -20.19 -16.20
N GLY A 688 22.70 -19.28 -16.81
CA GLY A 688 23.10 -18.48 -17.97
C GLY A 688 22.94 -19.20 -19.31
N GLU A 689 22.30 -20.35 -19.32
CA GLU A 689 22.04 -21.21 -20.45
C GLU A 689 20.57 -21.62 -20.48
N LEU A 690 19.99 -21.80 -21.65
CA LEU A 690 18.62 -22.26 -21.82
C LEU A 690 18.63 -23.69 -22.41
N GLU A 691 18.26 -24.64 -21.58
CA GLU A 691 18.19 -26.04 -21.98
C GLU A 691 16.88 -26.37 -22.72
N LEU A 692 16.88 -27.47 -23.49
CA LEU A 692 15.68 -27.91 -24.25
C LEU A 692 14.49 -28.20 -23.30
N ALA A 693 14.75 -28.71 -22.09
CA ALA A 693 13.72 -28.98 -21.09
C ALA A 693 13.06 -27.67 -20.61
N GLU A 694 13.84 -26.63 -20.34
CA GLU A 694 13.35 -25.31 -19.95
C GLU A 694 12.60 -24.64 -21.11
N PHE A 695 13.07 -24.82 -22.34
CA PHE A 695 12.39 -24.33 -23.53
C PHE A 695 11.01 -24.98 -23.71
N PHE A 696 10.86 -26.25 -23.43
CA PHE A 696 9.54 -26.93 -23.41
C PHE A 696 8.66 -26.41 -22.27
N GLN A 697 9.24 -26.19 -21.09
CA GLN A 697 8.50 -25.60 -19.98
C GLN A 697 8.02 -24.17 -20.30
N LEU A 698 8.84 -23.38 -20.98
CA LEU A 698 8.45 -22.05 -21.48
C LEU A 698 7.22 -22.15 -22.40
N TYR A 699 7.23 -23.03 -23.39
CA TYR A 699 6.09 -23.21 -24.29
C TYR A 699 4.85 -23.76 -23.60
N SER A 700 5.03 -24.69 -22.68
CA SER A 700 3.94 -25.21 -21.84
C SER A 700 3.37 -24.10 -20.93
N GLY A 701 4.22 -23.27 -20.33
CA GLY A 701 3.83 -22.15 -19.52
C GLY A 701 3.03 -21.08 -20.29
N LEU A 702 3.44 -20.79 -21.53
CA LEU A 702 2.70 -19.91 -22.44
C LEU A 702 1.32 -20.47 -22.77
N LYS A 703 1.25 -21.75 -23.15
CA LYS A 703 0.00 -22.46 -23.49
C LYS A 703 -0.98 -22.48 -22.29
N ASN A 704 -0.48 -22.71 -21.08
CA ASN A 704 -1.28 -22.76 -19.86
C ASN A 704 -1.58 -21.38 -19.27
N GLY A 705 -1.06 -20.29 -19.86
CA GLY A 705 -1.23 -18.94 -19.34
C GLY A 705 -0.47 -18.66 -18.04
N GLN A 706 0.52 -19.47 -17.68
CA GLN A 706 1.44 -19.22 -16.57
C GLN A 706 2.41 -18.08 -16.92
N ILE A 707 2.75 -17.98 -18.19
CA ILE A 707 3.51 -16.89 -18.78
C ILE A 707 2.58 -16.14 -19.73
N ALA A 708 2.40 -14.84 -19.54
CA ALA A 708 1.48 -14.06 -20.38
C ALA A 708 2.08 -13.68 -21.72
N GLN A 709 3.31 -13.23 -21.70
CA GLN A 709 4.11 -12.84 -22.85
C GLN A 709 5.57 -13.20 -22.56
N ASN A 710 6.26 -13.63 -23.60
CA ASN A 710 7.70 -13.80 -23.52
C ASN A 710 8.34 -13.10 -24.71
N ARG A 711 9.22 -12.16 -24.44
CA ARG A 711 9.89 -11.35 -25.46
C ARG A 711 10.71 -12.20 -26.42
N LEU A 712 11.41 -13.21 -25.91
CA LEU A 712 12.23 -14.10 -26.74
C LEU A 712 11.38 -14.85 -27.79
N VAL A 713 10.29 -15.49 -27.35
CA VAL A 713 9.41 -16.23 -28.26
C VAL A 713 8.80 -15.32 -29.32
N ARG A 714 8.37 -14.10 -28.90
CA ARG A 714 7.81 -13.13 -29.83
C ARG A 714 8.83 -12.66 -30.87
N TYR A 715 10.05 -12.34 -30.47
CA TYR A 715 11.12 -11.98 -31.40
C TYR A 715 11.41 -13.12 -32.39
N LEU A 716 11.42 -14.37 -31.92
CA LEU A 716 11.60 -15.54 -32.80
C LEU A 716 10.43 -15.70 -33.78
N ASP A 717 9.21 -15.33 -33.41
CA ASP A 717 8.04 -15.36 -34.29
C ASP A 717 8.07 -14.21 -35.30
N GLU A 718 8.51 -13.02 -34.95
CA GLU A 718 8.61 -11.85 -35.82
C GLU A 718 9.69 -12.01 -36.91
N LEU A 719 10.77 -12.72 -36.60
CA LEU A 719 11.83 -13.05 -37.60
C LEU A 719 11.44 -14.12 -38.58
N GLN A 720 10.30 -14.81 -38.41
CA GLN A 720 9.77 -15.71 -39.43
C GLN A 720 8.96 -14.92 -40.49
N PRO A 721 9.11 -15.19 -41.79
CA PRO A 721 8.31 -14.54 -42.80
C PRO A 721 6.83 -14.85 -42.56
N VAL A 722 6.07 -13.83 -42.20
CA VAL A 722 4.61 -13.94 -42.06
C VAL A 722 4.08 -14.28 -43.47
N SER A 723 3.52 -15.45 -43.66
CA SER A 723 2.77 -15.76 -44.87
C SER A 723 1.54 -14.85 -44.89
N VAL A 724 1.66 -13.71 -45.57
CA VAL A 724 0.53 -12.81 -45.79
C VAL A 724 -0.42 -13.54 -46.72
N ASN A 725 -1.42 -14.19 -46.16
CA ASN A 725 -2.55 -14.67 -46.93
C ASN A 725 -3.30 -13.45 -47.49
N ARG A 726 -2.90 -13.00 -48.68
CA ARG A 726 -3.60 -11.96 -49.46
C ARG A 726 -4.90 -12.52 -50.07
N SER A 727 -5.79 -13.04 -49.20
CA SER A 727 -7.15 -13.35 -49.60
C SER A 727 -8.07 -12.36 -48.91
N GLY A 728 -8.30 -11.27 -49.54
CA GLY A 728 -9.21 -10.28 -48.98
C GLY A 728 -9.23 -9.09 -49.93
N GLY A 729 -9.82 -9.30 -51.05
CA GLY A 729 -10.17 -8.21 -51.94
C GLY A 729 -11.04 -7.20 -51.26
N GLY A 730 -10.76 -6.06 -51.50
CA GLY A 730 -11.31 -4.80 -51.63
C GLY A 730 -12.77 -4.54 -51.31
N ILE A 731 -12.92 -3.42 -51.01
CA ILE A 731 -13.75 -2.21 -51.07
C ILE A 731 -14.12 -1.80 -49.69
#